data_ff81a172bd4eba7fd8776b5340e1e786
#
_entry.id   ff81a172bd4eba7fd8776b5340e1e786
#
_cell.length_a   1.000
_cell.length_b   1.000
_cell.length_c   1.000
_cell.angle_alpha   90.00
_cell.angle_beta   90.00
_cell.angle_gamma   90.00
#
_symmetry.space_group_name_H-M   'P 1'
#
loop_
_entity.id
_entity.type
_entity.pdbx_description
1 polymer ?
#
loop_
_entity_poly.entity_id
_entity_poly.type
_entity_poly.pdbx_seq_one_letter_code
_entity_poly.pdbx_strand_id
1 'polypeptide(L)'
;MTDIDRRTLSADEWDELHFPRPEVQDFDRVVDAALSRRGFLRGVLVFGSGAAVMGTTALVSPQTAQAQQTSRFAFTPIAAQTDGTVHVPEGYTWQRLISWGDPLFPGVAEFDDAQAGALADSDKVFGENTDGMELFVIGGAQVIAVNHEYTNNDVNLVNHVDAKPVDAEGVRKLQNLQGVTVMEVREGANGWEVVKDSRFNRRIDHNTPMRLSGPAAGHDLLKTEADPTGTAALGTLNNCGSGKTPWGTYLTCEENFNGYFGTTSALPEDAVIAAGYKRYGINEKGFDYDYHVFDARFDVAKTPHEPHRHGYIVEIDPADPTSTPVKRTALGRIKHENAAAIVAPDGRVVVYMGDDERGEFLYRWVSRDKYVPGGDTSTLLEEGVLSVAKFNDDMTGTWVALTPDATGMTAAEIAIFTRTAASKVGATTMDRPEWVAVNPVSVEAYCCLTNNSRRGVLTDAGTVRTNAGGDPMTVNAVNPREANNYGQIVRWRPEGDDHASDAFAWDLYVMAGNPTVAQGAMAGSANINAGNLFNSPDGMMIDSTGIIWIQTDGEDSNEGEFAGMGNNQMLAGDPVTGEIQRFLTGPFGAEVTGLTWSADRRTMFVGIQHPAAPFPDGEGKRPRSSIVAIKRADNALVG
;
A
#
# COMPACT_ATOMS: atom_id res chain seq x y z
N MET A 1 -28.93 10.05 12.13
CA MET A 1 -27.53 9.63 12.15
C MET A 1 -27.55 8.27 12.82
N THR A 2 -27.40 7.22 12.05
CA THR A 2 -27.18 5.87 12.56
C THR A 2 -25.82 5.88 13.26
N ASP A 3 -25.75 5.31 14.47
CA ASP A 3 -24.51 5.12 15.20
C ASP A 3 -23.63 4.16 14.38
N ILE A 4 -22.78 4.70 13.51
CA ILE A 4 -21.77 3.92 12.79
C ILE A 4 -20.77 3.50 13.86
N ASP A 5 -20.58 2.20 13.99
CA ASP A 5 -19.65 1.64 14.97
C ASP A 5 -18.22 2.00 14.59
N ARG A 6 -17.68 3.05 15.22
CA ARG A 6 -16.32 3.60 14.98
C ARG A 6 -15.19 2.56 15.12
N ARG A 7 -15.51 1.39 15.64
CA ARG A 7 -14.57 0.32 16.01
C ARG A 7 -14.17 -0.57 14.83
N THR A 8 -14.86 -0.43 13.70
CA THR A 8 -14.60 -1.21 12.48
C THR A 8 -14.01 -0.39 11.34
N LEU A 9 -13.70 0.89 11.58
CA LEU A 9 -13.22 1.77 10.53
C LEU A 9 -11.70 1.70 10.41
N SER A 10 -11.20 1.58 9.19
CA SER A 10 -9.81 1.87 8.84
C SER A 10 -9.47 3.33 9.16
N ALA A 11 -8.19 3.69 9.18
CA ALA A 11 -7.77 5.09 9.39
C ALA A 11 -8.42 6.02 8.36
N ASP A 12 -8.63 5.55 7.16
CA ASP A 12 -9.22 6.27 6.05
C ASP A 12 -10.72 6.46 6.18
N GLU A 13 -11.45 5.42 6.56
CA GLU A 13 -12.88 5.51 6.83
C GLU A 13 -13.16 6.44 8.01
N TRP A 14 -12.29 6.43 9.03
CA TRP A 14 -12.37 7.38 10.14
C TRP A 14 -12.21 8.83 9.66
N ASP A 15 -11.29 9.07 8.72
CA ASP A 15 -11.05 10.40 8.14
C ASP A 15 -12.22 10.84 7.25
N GLU A 16 -12.81 9.96 6.45
CA GLU A 16 -14.02 10.23 5.68
C GLU A 16 -15.22 10.59 6.58
N LEU A 17 -15.38 9.91 7.71
CA LEU A 17 -16.44 10.19 8.69
C LEU A 17 -16.32 11.58 9.32
N HIS A 18 -15.07 12.04 9.56
CA HIS A 18 -14.82 13.37 10.16
C HIS A 18 -14.85 14.51 9.14
N PHE A 19 -14.72 14.18 7.85
CA PHE A 19 -14.79 15.13 6.75
C PHE A 19 -15.77 14.66 5.68
N PRO A 20 -17.10 14.56 6.03
CA PRO A 20 -18.10 14.03 5.13
C PRO A 20 -18.12 14.77 3.80
N ARG A 21 -18.41 14.04 2.74
CA ARG A 21 -18.48 14.53 1.36
C ARG A 21 -19.56 15.59 1.23
N PRO A 22 -19.34 16.70 0.51
CA PRO A 22 -20.43 17.61 0.16
C PRO A 22 -21.40 16.92 -0.81
N GLU A 23 -22.72 17.09 -0.61
CA GLU A 23 -23.72 16.69 -1.60
C GLU A 23 -23.47 17.44 -2.91
N VAL A 24 -23.22 16.70 -4.00
CA VAL A 24 -22.87 17.28 -5.30
C VAL A 24 -24.14 17.71 -6.04
N GLN A 25 -24.28 18.99 -6.28
CA GLN A 25 -25.18 19.55 -7.26
C GLN A 25 -24.37 20.28 -8.35
N ASP A 26 -24.55 19.90 -9.62
CA ASP A 26 -23.99 20.55 -10.84
C ASP A 26 -22.58 20.17 -11.34
N PHE A 27 -22.27 18.89 -11.40
CA PHE A 27 -20.95 18.39 -11.85
C PHE A 27 -20.76 18.32 -13.38
N ASP A 28 -21.82 18.15 -14.16
CA ASP A 28 -21.76 17.85 -15.61
C ASP A 28 -21.08 18.93 -16.47
N ARG A 29 -20.98 20.17 -15.97
CA ARG A 29 -20.45 21.30 -16.76
C ARG A 29 -18.93 21.42 -16.75
N VAL A 30 -18.26 20.88 -15.74
CA VAL A 30 -16.79 20.98 -15.59
C VAL A 30 -16.08 19.83 -16.30
N VAL A 31 -16.67 18.64 -16.30
CA VAL A 31 -16.13 17.44 -16.94
C VAL A 31 -16.16 17.53 -18.47
N ASP A 32 -17.20 18.10 -19.03
CA ASP A 32 -17.33 18.32 -20.49
C ASP A 32 -16.27 19.31 -21.03
N ALA A 33 -15.74 20.18 -20.19
CA ALA A 33 -14.71 21.14 -20.56
C ALA A 33 -13.28 20.57 -20.47
N ALA A 34 -13.04 19.62 -19.56
CA ALA A 34 -11.70 19.08 -19.28
C ALA A 34 -11.36 17.80 -20.06
N LEU A 35 -12.38 16.99 -20.39
CA LEU A 35 -12.18 15.71 -21.06
C LEU A 35 -12.98 15.63 -22.36
N SER A 36 -12.52 16.28 -23.43
CA SER A 36 -13.05 15.87 -24.72
C SER A 36 -12.65 14.41 -24.94
N ARG A 37 -13.65 13.53 -25.18
CA ARG A 37 -13.45 12.09 -25.52
C ARG A 37 -12.36 11.86 -26.58
N ARG A 38 -12.01 12.87 -27.36
CA ARG A 38 -10.94 12.86 -28.35
C ARG A 38 -9.53 12.94 -27.73
N GLY A 39 -9.34 13.56 -26.58
CA GLY A 39 -8.04 13.60 -25.88
C GLY A 39 -7.71 12.24 -25.26
N PHE A 40 -8.67 11.65 -24.57
CA PHE A 40 -8.53 10.34 -23.93
C PHE A 40 -8.27 9.21 -24.95
N LEU A 41 -9.07 9.18 -26.05
CA LEU A 41 -8.86 8.19 -27.14
C LEU A 41 -7.56 8.39 -27.92
N ARG A 42 -6.96 9.59 -27.93
CA ARG A 42 -5.65 9.81 -28.52
C ARG A 42 -4.51 9.28 -27.66
N GLY A 43 -4.62 9.39 -26.34
CA GLY A 43 -3.65 8.80 -25.42
C GLY A 43 -3.60 7.27 -25.54
N VAL A 44 -4.74 6.62 -25.52
CA VAL A 44 -4.85 5.15 -25.67
C VAL A 44 -4.38 4.65 -27.06
N LEU A 45 -4.55 5.46 -28.12
CA LEU A 45 -4.13 5.08 -29.48
C LEU A 45 -2.63 5.30 -29.76
N VAL A 46 -1.95 6.18 -29.01
CA VAL A 46 -0.51 6.47 -29.24
C VAL A 46 0.38 5.34 -28.72
N PHE A 47 -0.05 4.59 -27.70
CA PHE A 47 0.74 3.52 -27.09
C PHE A 47 0.42 2.11 -27.61
N GLY A 48 -0.62 1.95 -28.44
CA GLY A 48 -1.04 0.65 -29.00
C GLY A 48 -0.51 0.31 -30.39
N SER A 49 0.26 1.15 -31.07
CA SER A 49 0.66 0.89 -32.45
C SER A 49 2.05 1.43 -32.80
N GLY A 50 3.07 0.74 -32.36
CA GLY A 50 4.40 0.84 -32.94
C GLY A 50 4.53 -0.09 -34.15
N ALA A 51 3.99 0.25 -35.28
CA ALA A 51 4.40 -0.08 -36.66
C ALA A 51 3.20 0.00 -37.62
N ALA A 52 3.11 1.03 -38.46
CA ALA A 52 2.58 0.86 -39.81
C ALA A 52 2.87 2.08 -40.69
N VAL A 53 3.42 1.76 -41.78
CA VAL A 53 3.77 2.49 -42.98
C VAL A 53 2.55 3.14 -43.68
N MET A 54 2.78 4.32 -44.28
CA MET A 54 1.86 5.07 -45.11
C MET A 54 1.20 4.29 -46.24
N GLY A 55 -0.06 4.59 -46.50
CA GLY A 55 -0.74 4.17 -47.72
C GLY A 55 -2.16 4.74 -47.83
N THR A 56 -2.41 5.47 -48.90
CA THR A 56 -3.53 6.32 -49.27
C THR A 56 -4.89 5.64 -49.44
N THR A 57 -5.98 6.37 -49.08
CA THR A 57 -7.34 6.44 -49.64
C THR A 57 -8.17 5.17 -49.89
N ALA A 58 -9.31 5.07 -49.18
CA ALA A 58 -10.66 4.95 -49.75
C ALA A 58 -11.72 4.81 -48.66
N LEU A 59 -12.77 5.64 -48.72
CA LEU A 59 -14.02 5.54 -47.97
C LEU A 59 -14.79 4.30 -48.40
N VAL A 60 -14.81 3.27 -47.59
CA VAL A 60 -15.84 2.24 -47.59
C VAL A 60 -16.01 1.80 -46.15
N SER A 61 -17.19 2.00 -45.58
CA SER A 61 -17.56 1.40 -44.31
C SER A 61 -17.63 -0.10 -44.43
N PRO A 62 -16.82 -0.85 -43.69
CA PRO A 62 -17.19 -2.22 -43.34
C PRO A 62 -17.53 -2.23 -41.84
N GLN A 63 -18.68 -2.79 -41.51
CA GLN A 63 -18.82 -3.48 -40.22
C GLN A 63 -17.77 -4.60 -40.21
N THR A 64 -16.57 -4.29 -39.78
CA THR A 64 -15.60 -5.34 -39.41
C THR A 64 -16.08 -5.91 -38.09
N ALA A 65 -16.53 -7.16 -38.12
CA ALA A 65 -16.52 -8.01 -36.95
C ALA A 65 -15.12 -7.84 -36.30
N GLN A 66 -15.03 -7.15 -35.15
CA GLN A 66 -13.83 -7.23 -34.32
C GLN A 66 -13.63 -8.72 -34.05
N ALA A 67 -12.53 -9.28 -34.54
CA ALA A 67 -12.08 -10.57 -34.08
C ALA A 67 -12.01 -10.44 -32.54
N GLN A 68 -12.81 -11.21 -31.84
CA GLN A 68 -12.80 -11.27 -30.37
C GLN A 68 -11.39 -11.73 -30.01
N GLN A 69 -10.57 -10.80 -29.54
CA GLN A 69 -9.24 -11.13 -29.06
C GLN A 69 -9.46 -12.05 -27.87
N THR A 70 -8.94 -13.26 -27.94
CA THR A 70 -9.09 -14.24 -26.85
C THR A 70 -8.42 -13.66 -25.62
N SER A 71 -9.14 -13.60 -24.51
CA SER A 71 -8.62 -13.16 -23.23
C SER A 71 -7.35 -13.95 -22.85
N ARG A 72 -6.36 -13.27 -22.28
CA ARG A 72 -5.14 -13.90 -21.75
C ARG A 72 -5.39 -14.62 -20.42
N PHE A 73 -6.49 -14.28 -19.73
CA PHE A 73 -6.77 -14.81 -18.41
C PHE A 73 -7.19 -16.29 -18.48
N ALA A 74 -6.56 -17.13 -17.65
CA ALA A 74 -6.82 -18.56 -17.60
C ALA A 74 -8.03 -18.91 -16.71
N PHE A 75 -8.97 -17.96 -16.52
CA PHE A 75 -10.16 -18.15 -15.70
C PHE A 75 -11.37 -17.43 -16.30
N THR A 76 -12.56 -17.87 -15.88
CA THR A 76 -13.81 -17.13 -16.13
C THR A 76 -14.05 -16.18 -14.96
N PRO A 77 -14.33 -14.89 -15.21
CA PRO A 77 -14.51 -13.92 -14.13
C PRO A 77 -15.71 -14.29 -13.24
N ILE A 78 -15.59 -13.98 -11.95
CA ILE A 78 -16.67 -14.16 -10.99
C ILE A 78 -17.52 -12.89 -10.87
N ALA A 79 -18.77 -13.06 -10.43
CA ALA A 79 -19.65 -11.96 -10.06
C ALA A 79 -19.19 -11.34 -8.72
N ALA A 80 -19.56 -10.08 -8.47
CA ALA A 80 -19.43 -9.47 -7.15
C ALA A 80 -20.20 -10.29 -6.10
N GLN A 81 -19.63 -10.41 -4.91
CA GLN A 81 -20.23 -11.12 -3.77
C GLN A 81 -20.33 -10.16 -2.57
N THR A 82 -21.19 -10.50 -1.61
CA THR A 82 -21.46 -9.68 -0.41
C THR A 82 -21.54 -10.52 0.86
N ASP A 83 -21.03 -11.75 0.83
CA ASP A 83 -21.10 -12.67 1.96
C ASP A 83 -19.76 -12.76 2.73
N GLY A 84 -19.73 -13.56 3.78
CA GLY A 84 -18.62 -13.67 4.73
C GLY A 84 -17.55 -14.69 4.34
N THR A 85 -17.32 -14.97 3.05
CA THR A 85 -16.29 -15.93 2.63
C THR A 85 -15.52 -15.47 1.38
N VAL A 86 -14.39 -16.13 1.12
CA VAL A 86 -13.60 -15.91 -0.10
C VAL A 86 -14.19 -16.67 -1.27
N HIS A 87 -14.31 -16.01 -2.41
CA HIS A 87 -14.72 -16.63 -3.69
C HIS A 87 -13.61 -16.52 -4.72
N VAL A 88 -13.43 -17.59 -5.48
CA VAL A 88 -12.48 -17.69 -6.61
C VAL A 88 -13.16 -18.33 -7.81
N PRO A 89 -12.61 -18.21 -9.05
CA PRO A 89 -13.22 -18.76 -10.25
C PRO A 89 -13.41 -20.28 -10.21
N GLU A 90 -14.34 -20.77 -11.03
CA GLU A 90 -14.48 -22.22 -11.26
C GLU A 90 -13.15 -22.81 -11.73
N GLY A 91 -12.78 -23.97 -11.18
CA GLY A 91 -11.49 -24.60 -11.42
C GLY A 91 -10.36 -24.11 -10.50
N TYR A 92 -10.64 -23.18 -9.61
CA TYR A 92 -9.72 -22.77 -8.54
C TYR A 92 -10.26 -23.22 -7.19
N THR A 93 -9.36 -23.38 -6.24
CA THR A 93 -9.67 -23.68 -4.82
C THR A 93 -8.80 -22.82 -3.94
N TRP A 94 -9.28 -22.53 -2.73
CA TRP A 94 -8.48 -21.87 -1.72
C TRP A 94 -8.48 -22.64 -0.41
N GLN A 95 -7.43 -22.44 0.38
CA GLN A 95 -7.33 -22.89 1.76
C GLN A 95 -6.74 -21.79 2.63
N ARG A 96 -7.12 -21.74 3.88
CA ARG A 96 -6.45 -20.92 4.89
C ARG A 96 -5.06 -21.49 5.16
N LEU A 97 -4.01 -20.68 5.04
CA LEU A 97 -2.65 -21.04 5.43
C LEU A 97 -2.44 -20.79 6.92
N ILE A 98 -2.75 -19.58 7.38
CA ILE A 98 -2.56 -19.14 8.76
C ILE A 98 -3.48 -17.95 9.05
N SER A 99 -3.85 -17.76 10.31
CA SER A 99 -4.64 -16.61 10.77
C SER A 99 -3.99 -15.96 11.99
N TRP A 100 -4.33 -14.72 12.25
CA TRP A 100 -3.96 -14.03 13.47
C TRP A 100 -4.11 -14.92 14.71
N GLY A 101 -3.07 -14.94 15.54
CA GLY A 101 -3.02 -15.70 16.78
C GLY A 101 -2.61 -17.18 16.64
N ASP A 102 -2.46 -17.70 15.41
CA ASP A 102 -1.96 -19.06 15.20
C ASP A 102 -0.46 -19.15 15.55
N PRO A 103 0.02 -20.24 16.18
CA PRO A 103 1.39 -20.36 16.66
C PRO A 103 2.42 -20.52 15.54
N LEU A 104 3.52 -19.78 15.64
CA LEU A 104 4.67 -19.83 14.72
C LEU A 104 5.79 -20.74 15.20
N PHE A 105 5.81 -21.12 16.47
CA PHE A 105 6.90 -21.88 17.09
C PHE A 105 6.40 -23.12 17.83
N PRO A 106 7.24 -24.16 18.00
CA PRO A 106 6.90 -25.33 18.79
C PRO A 106 6.59 -24.96 20.26
N GLY A 107 5.55 -25.60 20.81
CA GLY A 107 5.17 -25.43 22.21
C GLY A 107 4.38 -24.16 22.53
N VAL A 108 4.12 -23.30 21.55
CA VAL A 108 3.17 -22.19 21.68
C VAL A 108 1.75 -22.75 21.59
N ALA A 109 0.85 -22.27 22.46
CA ALA A 109 -0.54 -22.72 22.49
C ALA A 109 -1.29 -22.32 21.20
N GLU A 110 -2.26 -23.15 20.80
CA GLU A 110 -3.20 -22.81 19.73
C GLU A 110 -4.08 -21.61 20.17
N PHE A 111 -4.62 -20.90 19.19
CA PHE A 111 -5.43 -19.71 19.44
C PHE A 111 -6.64 -20.03 20.35
N ASP A 112 -6.77 -19.26 21.43
CA ASP A 112 -7.92 -19.30 22.34
C ASP A 112 -8.84 -18.11 22.07
N ASP A 113 -9.94 -18.35 21.39
CA ASP A 113 -10.95 -17.36 21.03
C ASP A 113 -11.52 -16.61 22.27
N ALA A 114 -11.71 -17.31 23.40
CA ALA A 114 -12.24 -16.70 24.62
C ALA A 114 -11.28 -15.68 25.25
N GLN A 115 -9.97 -15.83 25.02
CA GLN A 115 -8.92 -14.95 25.53
C GLN A 115 -8.38 -13.99 24.46
N ALA A 116 -8.93 -14.01 23.23
CA ALA A 116 -8.37 -13.30 22.09
C ALA A 116 -6.87 -13.63 21.89
N GLY A 117 -6.48 -14.89 22.11
CA GLY A 117 -5.09 -15.32 22.22
C GLY A 117 -4.43 -14.90 23.56
N ALA A 118 -3.41 -15.64 23.97
CA ALA A 118 -2.72 -15.43 25.24
C ALA A 118 -1.71 -14.28 25.15
N LEU A 119 -1.70 -13.35 26.13
CA LEU A 119 -0.69 -12.31 26.24
C LEU A 119 0.74 -12.86 26.28
N ALA A 120 0.96 -13.94 27.05
CA ALA A 120 2.30 -14.51 27.28
C ALA A 120 2.98 -15.04 26.01
N ASP A 121 2.21 -15.32 24.95
CA ASP A 121 2.70 -15.85 23.68
C ASP A 121 2.44 -14.88 22.50
N SER A 122 1.96 -13.66 22.75
CA SER A 122 1.60 -12.71 21.70
C SER A 122 2.76 -12.30 20.78
N ASP A 123 4.00 -12.45 21.25
CA ASP A 123 5.24 -12.26 20.47
C ASP A 123 5.69 -13.53 19.68
N LYS A 124 4.92 -14.62 19.75
CA LYS A 124 5.26 -15.93 19.13
C LYS A 124 4.18 -16.47 18.21
N VAL A 125 3.15 -15.67 17.98
CA VAL A 125 2.04 -16.01 17.10
C VAL A 125 2.07 -15.16 15.83
N PHE A 126 1.32 -15.57 14.81
CA PHE A 126 1.06 -14.77 13.63
C PHE A 126 0.31 -13.50 14.03
N GLY A 127 0.74 -12.35 13.50
CA GLY A 127 0.20 -11.05 13.87
C GLY A 127 -1.17 -10.75 13.29
N GLU A 128 -1.71 -9.58 13.63
CA GLU A 128 -3.01 -9.09 13.15
C GLU A 128 -2.86 -8.32 11.85
N ASN A 129 -3.94 -8.14 11.12
CA ASN A 129 -4.04 -7.34 9.90
C ASN A 129 -2.88 -7.57 8.93
N THR A 130 -2.91 -8.76 8.33
CA THR A 130 -1.90 -9.19 7.34
C THR A 130 -1.98 -8.29 6.11
N ASP A 131 -0.82 -7.83 5.63
CA ASP A 131 -0.68 -6.94 4.51
C ASP A 131 0.47 -7.38 3.57
N GLY A 132 1.28 -6.46 3.06
CA GLY A 132 2.35 -6.73 2.12
C GLY A 132 3.15 -7.99 2.44
N MET A 133 3.40 -8.82 1.43
CA MET A 133 4.13 -10.06 1.62
C MET A 133 5.01 -10.41 0.42
N GLU A 134 6.12 -11.09 0.72
CA GLU A 134 7.04 -11.60 -0.30
C GLU A 134 7.53 -13.01 0.03
N LEU A 135 7.65 -13.86 -0.99
CA LEU A 135 8.22 -15.19 -0.85
C LEU A 135 9.67 -15.22 -1.31
N PHE A 136 10.51 -15.83 -0.48
CA PHE A 136 11.94 -16.06 -0.70
C PHE A 136 12.23 -17.56 -0.79
N VAL A 137 13.16 -17.94 -1.68
CA VAL A 137 13.67 -19.30 -1.75
C VAL A 137 15.09 -19.31 -1.17
N ILE A 138 15.24 -19.86 0.03
CA ILE A 138 16.48 -19.82 0.81
C ILE A 138 16.96 -21.24 1.09
N GLY A 139 18.02 -21.68 0.40
CA GLY A 139 18.55 -23.04 0.57
C GLY A 139 17.55 -24.14 0.21
N GLY A 140 16.56 -23.85 -0.62
CA GLY A 140 15.48 -24.75 -1.02
C GLY A 140 14.21 -24.66 -0.14
N ALA A 141 14.24 -23.96 0.98
CA ALA A 141 13.06 -23.64 1.78
C ALA A 141 12.29 -22.46 1.14
N GLN A 142 10.97 -22.46 1.25
CA GLN A 142 10.12 -21.34 0.89
C GLN A 142 9.80 -20.55 2.15
N VAL A 143 10.22 -19.29 2.20
CA VAL A 143 10.06 -18.40 3.36
C VAL A 143 9.22 -17.20 2.96
N ILE A 144 8.11 -16.98 3.64
CA ILE A 144 7.27 -15.78 3.47
C ILE A 144 7.67 -14.77 4.56
N ALA A 145 7.94 -13.54 4.15
CA ALA A 145 7.91 -12.38 5.03
C ALA A 145 6.59 -11.65 4.77
N VAL A 146 5.87 -11.28 5.82
CA VAL A 146 4.55 -10.66 5.75
C VAL A 146 4.39 -9.61 6.82
N ASN A 147 3.80 -8.49 6.45
CA ASN A 147 3.48 -7.37 7.33
C ASN A 147 2.23 -7.62 8.18
N HIS A 148 2.16 -6.94 9.32
CA HIS A 148 1.03 -6.84 10.22
C HIS A 148 0.84 -5.37 10.55
N GLU A 149 -0.11 -4.74 9.90
CA GLU A 149 -0.20 -3.29 9.82
C GLU A 149 -0.64 -2.65 11.14
N TYR A 150 -1.85 -2.92 11.58
CA TYR A 150 -2.41 -2.38 12.83
C TYR A 150 -3.19 -3.44 13.60
N THR A 151 -3.88 -3.05 14.67
CA THR A 151 -4.71 -3.95 15.49
C THR A 151 -6.14 -3.43 15.64
N ASN A 152 -7.10 -4.34 15.58
CA ASN A 152 -8.50 -4.09 15.93
C ASN A 152 -8.66 -4.34 17.43
N ASN A 153 -8.53 -3.29 18.22
CA ASN A 153 -8.35 -3.43 19.68
C ASN A 153 -9.51 -4.13 20.38
N ASP A 154 -10.76 -3.98 19.91
CA ASP A 154 -11.93 -4.68 20.42
C ASP A 154 -11.95 -6.17 20.05
N VAL A 155 -11.29 -6.55 18.96
CA VAL A 155 -11.09 -7.94 18.55
C VAL A 155 -9.90 -8.55 19.30
N ASN A 156 -8.79 -7.84 19.42
CA ASN A 156 -7.53 -8.35 19.94
C ASN A 156 -7.42 -8.33 21.46
N LEU A 157 -8.28 -7.58 22.15
CA LEU A 157 -8.30 -7.48 23.62
C LEU A 157 -9.62 -8.02 24.17
N VAL A 158 -9.57 -8.74 25.28
CA VAL A 158 -10.77 -9.10 26.08
C VAL A 158 -11.08 -8.05 27.14
N ASN A 159 -10.07 -7.27 27.53
CA ASN A 159 -10.18 -6.20 28.53
C ASN A 159 -9.87 -4.87 27.87
N HIS A 160 -10.91 -4.17 27.44
CA HIS A 160 -10.83 -2.85 26.82
C HIS A 160 -12.03 -1.98 27.22
N VAL A 161 -11.91 -0.67 27.07
CA VAL A 161 -13.00 0.30 27.19
C VAL A 161 -13.04 1.12 25.91
N ASP A 162 -14.15 1.05 25.18
CA ASP A 162 -14.33 1.74 23.89
C ASP A 162 -13.19 1.43 22.90
N ALA A 163 -12.85 0.15 22.74
CA ALA A 163 -11.74 -0.34 21.92
C ALA A 163 -10.35 0.19 22.32
N LYS A 164 -10.18 0.71 23.54
CA LYS A 164 -8.90 1.22 24.07
C LYS A 164 -8.32 0.28 25.11
N PRO A 165 -6.99 0.08 25.16
CA PRO A 165 -6.36 -0.71 26.20
C PRO A 165 -6.55 -0.02 27.57
N VAL A 166 -6.70 -0.84 28.63
CA VAL A 166 -6.91 -0.32 30.01
C VAL A 166 -5.66 -0.38 30.86
N ASP A 167 -4.58 -0.99 30.35
CA ASP A 167 -3.31 -1.15 31.06
C ASP A 167 -2.13 -1.35 30.10
N ALA A 168 -0.92 -1.36 30.65
CA ALA A 168 0.32 -1.55 29.89
C ALA A 168 0.44 -2.97 29.29
N GLU A 169 -0.21 -3.98 29.85
CA GLU A 169 -0.20 -5.34 29.33
C GLU A 169 -1.02 -5.43 28.05
N GLY A 170 -2.17 -4.75 28.00
CA GLY A 170 -2.98 -4.59 26.79
C GLY A 170 -2.19 -3.91 25.68
N VAL A 171 -1.54 -2.76 25.96
CA VAL A 171 -0.66 -2.08 24.99
C VAL A 171 0.47 -3.01 24.50
N ARG A 172 1.11 -3.73 25.43
CA ARG A 172 2.19 -4.66 25.06
C ARG A 172 1.72 -5.76 24.13
N LYS A 173 0.53 -6.30 24.36
CA LYS A 173 -0.08 -7.31 23.47
C LYS A 173 -0.30 -6.75 22.07
N LEU A 174 -0.91 -5.56 21.95
CA LEU A 174 -1.14 -4.90 20.68
C LEU A 174 0.17 -4.61 19.94
N GLN A 175 1.22 -4.14 20.64
CA GLN A 175 2.55 -3.94 20.06
C GLN A 175 3.17 -5.23 19.52
N ASN A 176 2.99 -6.36 20.20
CA ASN A 176 3.51 -7.65 19.79
C ASN A 176 2.77 -8.22 18.57
N LEU A 177 1.50 -7.88 18.36
CA LEU A 177 0.68 -8.40 17.25
C LEU A 177 0.93 -7.68 15.91
N GLN A 178 1.66 -6.58 15.90
CA GLN A 178 2.00 -5.79 14.71
C GLN A 178 3.44 -6.05 14.25
N GLY A 179 3.83 -5.43 13.13
CA GLY A 179 5.18 -5.51 12.57
C GLY A 179 5.31 -6.56 11.48
N VAL A 180 6.25 -7.50 11.58
CA VAL A 180 6.55 -8.46 10.51
C VAL A 180 6.66 -9.88 11.05
N THR A 181 6.07 -10.85 10.35
CA THR A 181 6.37 -12.28 10.49
C THR A 181 7.27 -12.74 9.35
N VAL A 182 8.35 -13.44 9.68
CA VAL A 182 9.10 -14.26 8.72
C VAL A 182 8.84 -15.72 9.09
N MET A 183 8.40 -16.54 8.13
CA MET A 183 8.04 -17.94 8.38
C MET A 183 8.33 -18.84 7.18
N GLU A 184 8.83 -20.04 7.45
CA GLU A 184 8.94 -21.09 6.43
C GLU A 184 7.58 -21.73 6.19
N VAL A 185 7.23 -21.89 4.91
CA VAL A 185 6.02 -22.58 4.48
C VAL A 185 6.37 -23.73 3.54
N ARG A 186 5.56 -24.79 3.57
CA ARG A 186 5.70 -25.91 2.64
C ARG A 186 4.35 -26.46 2.23
N GLU A 187 4.29 -27.05 1.06
CA GLU A 187 3.15 -27.83 0.65
C GLU A 187 3.28 -29.28 1.14
N GLY A 188 2.35 -29.70 2.04
CA GLY A 188 2.25 -31.06 2.57
C GLY A 188 1.12 -31.85 1.91
N ALA A 189 0.82 -33.03 2.44
CA ALA A 189 -0.25 -33.91 1.93
C ALA A 189 -1.66 -33.28 2.08
N ASN A 190 -1.85 -32.38 3.05
CA ASN A 190 -3.10 -31.71 3.34
C ASN A 190 -3.16 -30.25 2.84
N GLY A 191 -2.22 -29.87 1.98
CA GLY A 191 -2.06 -28.51 1.47
C GLY A 191 -0.90 -27.76 2.11
N TRP A 192 -0.92 -26.43 2.05
CA TRP A 192 0.13 -25.58 2.59
C TRP A 192 0.05 -25.48 4.12
N GLU A 193 1.23 -25.48 4.75
CA GLU A 193 1.38 -25.38 6.20
C GLU A 193 2.63 -24.57 6.58
N VAL A 194 2.62 -23.96 7.77
CA VAL A 194 3.77 -23.33 8.40
C VAL A 194 4.66 -24.37 9.06
N VAL A 195 5.97 -24.30 8.82
CA VAL A 195 6.98 -25.17 9.45
C VAL A 195 7.37 -24.55 10.80
N LYS A 196 6.68 -24.93 11.88
CA LYS A 196 6.81 -24.29 13.21
C LYS A 196 8.23 -24.40 13.81
N ASP A 197 9.02 -25.42 13.47
CA ASP A 197 10.40 -25.64 13.96
C ASP A 197 11.47 -25.09 13.00
N SER A 198 11.09 -24.27 12.04
CA SER A 198 12.04 -23.65 11.11
C SER A 198 12.95 -22.65 11.82
N ARG A 199 14.23 -22.68 11.45
CA ARG A 199 15.21 -21.69 11.88
C ARG A 199 14.96 -20.28 11.35
N PHE A 200 14.12 -20.12 10.31
CA PHE A 200 13.81 -18.86 9.67
C PHE A 200 12.68 -18.11 10.38
N ASN A 201 11.88 -18.81 11.21
CA ASN A 201 10.73 -18.20 11.85
C ASN A 201 11.17 -17.10 12.82
N ARG A 202 10.59 -15.91 12.63
CA ARG A 202 10.91 -14.73 13.41
C ARG A 202 9.72 -13.79 13.47
N ARG A 203 9.51 -13.15 14.64
CA ARG A 203 8.65 -11.97 14.80
C ARG A 203 9.52 -10.72 14.94
N ILE A 204 9.10 -9.67 14.28
CA ILE A 204 9.66 -8.32 14.36
C ILE A 204 8.49 -7.42 14.70
N ASP A 205 8.53 -6.77 15.86
CA ASP A 205 7.43 -6.00 16.46
C ASP A 205 7.85 -4.58 16.83
N HIS A 206 6.97 -3.83 17.51
CA HIS A 206 7.22 -2.45 17.98
C HIS A 206 8.41 -2.33 18.94
N ASN A 207 8.97 -3.43 19.46
CA ASN A 207 10.04 -3.42 20.46
C ASN A 207 11.34 -4.07 19.96
N THR A 208 11.35 -4.54 18.71
CA THR A 208 12.54 -5.13 18.11
C THR A 208 13.62 -4.07 17.87
N PRO A 209 14.86 -4.25 18.35
CA PRO A 209 15.95 -3.30 18.09
C PRO A 209 16.26 -3.17 16.60
N MET A 210 16.42 -1.93 16.13
CA MET A 210 16.73 -1.60 14.74
C MET A 210 17.86 -0.59 14.64
N ARG A 211 18.57 -0.60 13.52
CA ARG A 211 19.58 0.41 13.18
C ARG A 211 18.96 1.47 12.26
N LEU A 212 19.26 2.75 12.52
CA LEU A 212 19.01 3.85 11.60
C LEU A 212 20.23 4.04 10.69
N SER A 213 20.02 4.16 9.38
CA SER A 213 21.09 4.35 8.40
C SER A 213 20.76 5.47 7.41
N GLY A 214 21.74 5.92 6.64
CA GLY A 214 21.57 6.99 5.65
C GLY A 214 21.69 8.40 6.25
N PRO A 215 21.26 9.46 5.52
CA PRO A 215 21.59 10.84 5.81
C PRO A 215 21.01 11.40 7.11
N ALA A 216 19.92 10.83 7.63
CA ALA A 216 19.32 11.28 8.90
C ALA A 216 19.97 10.63 10.13
N ALA A 217 20.69 9.52 10.00
CA ALA A 217 21.32 8.83 11.13
C ALA A 217 22.25 9.77 11.91
N GLY A 218 22.04 9.86 13.23
CA GLY A 218 22.80 10.74 14.11
C GLY A 218 22.33 12.20 14.16
N HIS A 219 21.34 12.58 13.35
CA HIS A 219 20.77 13.94 13.42
C HIS A 219 20.11 14.20 14.77
N ASP A 220 20.14 15.46 15.24
CA ASP A 220 19.64 15.81 16.58
C ASP A 220 18.16 15.46 16.79
N LEU A 221 17.33 15.56 15.75
CA LEU A 221 15.91 15.18 15.80
C LEU A 221 15.67 13.67 15.91
N LEU A 222 16.69 12.82 15.74
CA LEU A 222 16.60 11.37 15.93
C LEU A 222 17.16 10.92 17.29
N LYS A 223 17.75 11.83 18.06
CA LYS A 223 18.29 11.53 19.40
C LYS A 223 17.19 11.54 20.44
N THR A 224 17.21 10.53 21.31
CA THR A 224 16.33 10.44 22.48
C THR A 224 17.16 10.16 23.73
N GLU A 225 16.55 10.19 24.92
CA GLU A 225 17.23 9.79 26.14
C GLU A 225 17.70 8.32 26.07
N ALA A 226 16.89 7.46 25.45
CA ALA A 226 17.21 6.03 25.28
C ALA A 226 18.30 5.78 24.21
N ASP A 227 18.42 6.66 23.22
CA ASP A 227 19.47 6.63 22.20
C ASP A 227 20.04 8.03 21.94
N PRO A 228 21.03 8.46 22.73
CA PRO A 228 21.70 9.75 22.54
C PRO A 228 22.51 9.87 21.24
N THR A 229 22.73 8.75 20.53
CA THR A 229 23.47 8.75 19.27
C THR A 229 22.59 9.06 18.06
N GLY A 230 21.28 8.77 18.12
CA GLY A 230 20.33 8.92 17.02
C GLY A 230 20.57 7.91 15.89
N THR A 231 21.14 6.74 16.21
CA THR A 231 21.50 5.70 15.22
C THR A 231 20.79 4.37 15.43
N ALA A 232 19.98 4.26 16.48
CA ALA A 232 19.17 3.09 16.80
C ALA A 232 17.72 3.50 17.10
N ALA A 233 16.77 2.59 16.87
CA ALA A 233 15.37 2.76 17.21
C ALA A 233 14.80 1.43 17.73
N LEU A 234 13.64 1.49 18.37
CA LEU A 234 12.87 0.29 18.67
C LEU A 234 11.68 0.20 17.74
N GLY A 235 11.54 -0.94 17.09
CA GLY A 235 10.37 -1.34 16.35
C GLY A 235 10.16 -0.68 15.01
N THR A 236 9.17 -1.22 14.36
CA THR A 236 8.55 -0.72 13.16
C THR A 236 7.05 -0.57 13.41
N LEU A 237 6.42 0.41 12.82
CA LEU A 237 5.05 0.82 13.12
C LEU A 237 4.22 0.85 11.84
N ASN A 238 2.99 0.31 11.91
CA ASN A 238 2.03 0.36 10.82
C ASN A 238 2.64 -0.09 9.48
N ASN A 239 2.98 -1.37 9.43
CA ASN A 239 3.65 -1.97 8.30
C ASN A 239 2.63 -2.36 7.23
N CYS A 240 2.40 -1.50 6.25
CA CYS A 240 1.45 -1.69 5.17
C CYS A 240 2.06 -2.55 4.04
N GLY A 241 2.28 -2.02 2.86
CA GLY A 241 2.83 -2.74 1.74
C GLY A 241 4.30 -3.14 1.88
N SER A 242 4.81 -3.84 0.92
CA SER A 242 6.15 -4.40 0.96
C SER A 242 6.94 -4.23 -0.35
N GLY A 243 8.17 -4.69 -0.32
CA GLY A 243 9.01 -4.83 -1.49
C GLY A 243 10.08 -5.88 -1.30
N LYS A 244 10.70 -6.25 -2.42
CA LYS A 244 11.79 -7.23 -2.47
C LYS A 244 12.98 -6.66 -3.20
N THR A 245 14.14 -6.69 -2.57
CA THR A 245 15.36 -6.24 -3.22
C THR A 245 15.91 -7.29 -4.19
N PRO A 246 16.67 -6.87 -5.21
CA PRO A 246 17.36 -7.79 -6.11
C PRO A 246 18.38 -8.72 -5.43
N TRP A 247 18.84 -8.38 -4.21
CA TRP A 247 19.75 -9.19 -3.41
C TRP A 247 19.08 -10.07 -2.37
N GLY A 248 17.74 -10.09 -2.34
CA GLY A 248 16.97 -11.06 -1.56
C GLY A 248 16.63 -10.63 -0.15
N THR A 249 16.63 -9.34 0.16
CA THR A 249 16.07 -8.80 1.41
C THR A 249 14.62 -8.34 1.23
N TYR A 250 13.88 -8.32 2.32
CA TYR A 250 12.51 -7.82 2.41
C TYR A 250 12.53 -6.35 2.81
N LEU A 251 11.68 -5.56 2.16
CA LEU A 251 11.43 -4.17 2.51
C LEU A 251 10.02 -4.08 3.10
N THR A 252 9.90 -3.74 4.37
CA THR A 252 8.62 -3.40 4.99
C THR A 252 8.48 -1.88 5.08
N CYS A 253 7.28 -1.38 4.93
CA CYS A 253 7.00 0.03 4.73
C CYS A 253 6.19 0.57 5.90
N GLU A 254 6.72 1.57 6.61
CA GLU A 254 6.02 2.25 7.70
C GLU A 254 5.09 3.31 7.13
N GLU A 255 3.78 3.12 7.24
CA GLU A 255 2.76 3.98 6.64
C GLU A 255 2.14 4.90 7.71
N ASN A 256 1.06 4.55 8.38
CA ASN A 256 0.30 5.37 9.33
C ASN A 256 0.95 5.48 10.73
N PHE A 257 2.29 5.51 10.79
CA PHE A 257 3.08 5.58 12.03
C PHE A 257 2.68 6.76 12.95
N ASN A 258 2.16 7.84 12.39
CA ASN A 258 1.75 9.04 13.13
C ASN A 258 0.61 8.77 14.11
N GLY A 259 -0.25 7.81 13.84
CA GLY A 259 -1.41 7.47 14.65
C GLY A 259 -1.11 6.88 16.01
N TYR A 260 0.10 6.36 16.23
CA TYR A 260 0.49 5.75 17.51
C TYR A 260 0.93 6.77 18.56
N PHE A 261 1.27 7.99 18.14
CA PHE A 261 1.80 9.04 19.01
C PHE A 261 0.69 9.95 19.50
N GLY A 262 0.76 10.32 20.77
CA GLY A 262 -0.18 11.24 21.39
C GLY A 262 0.38 11.80 22.69
N THR A 263 -0.42 12.53 23.45
CA THR A 263 -0.08 12.99 24.81
C THR A 263 -1.33 13.42 25.57
N THR A 264 -1.30 13.27 26.87
CA THR A 264 -2.29 13.88 27.79
C THR A 264 -1.87 15.26 28.27
N SER A 265 -0.74 15.77 27.79
CA SER A 265 -0.17 17.09 28.08
C SER A 265 -0.23 17.99 26.83
N ALA A 266 0.41 19.15 26.88
CA ALA A 266 0.57 20.00 25.70
C ALA A 266 1.59 19.40 24.71
N LEU A 267 1.37 19.62 23.43
CA LEU A 267 2.37 19.31 22.39
C LEU A 267 3.64 20.14 22.57
N PRO A 268 4.80 19.65 22.08
CA PRO A 268 6.05 20.41 22.12
C PRO A 268 5.94 21.78 21.43
N GLU A 269 6.47 22.81 22.07
CA GLU A 269 6.43 24.20 21.55
C GLU A 269 7.58 24.53 20.59
N ASP A 270 8.58 23.64 20.42
CA ASP A 270 9.65 23.84 19.45
C ASP A 270 9.08 24.00 18.03
N ALA A 271 9.46 25.08 17.36
CA ALA A 271 8.85 25.45 16.07
C ALA A 271 9.12 24.42 14.96
N VAL A 272 10.28 23.73 14.97
CA VAL A 272 10.64 22.72 13.97
C VAL A 272 9.84 21.45 14.21
N ILE A 273 9.75 21.02 15.48
CA ILE A 273 8.97 19.85 15.89
C ILE A 273 7.49 20.09 15.60
N ALA A 274 6.94 21.23 16.02
CA ALA A 274 5.53 21.57 15.82
C ALA A 274 5.15 21.63 14.31
N ALA A 275 6.02 22.19 13.47
CA ALA A 275 5.81 22.21 12.02
C ALA A 275 5.86 20.79 11.42
N GLY A 276 6.80 19.96 11.86
CA GLY A 276 6.90 18.55 11.48
C GLY A 276 5.66 17.76 11.89
N TYR A 277 5.20 17.91 13.13
CA TYR A 277 4.01 17.24 13.63
C TYR A 277 2.76 17.59 12.82
N LYS A 278 2.55 18.90 12.58
CA LYS A 278 1.45 19.35 11.72
C LYS A 278 1.52 18.75 10.33
N ARG A 279 2.74 18.66 9.75
CA ARG A 279 2.92 18.16 8.37
C ARG A 279 2.63 16.66 8.25
N TYR A 280 2.83 15.89 9.32
CA TYR A 280 2.64 14.44 9.35
C TYR A 280 1.39 14.00 10.14
N GLY A 281 0.55 14.93 10.58
CA GLY A 281 -0.69 14.62 11.28
C GLY A 281 -0.51 14.11 12.71
N ILE A 282 0.61 14.42 13.38
CA ILE A 282 0.83 14.06 14.79
C ILE A 282 0.13 15.09 15.69
N ASN A 283 -0.74 14.62 16.57
CA ASN A 283 -1.56 15.45 17.44
C ASN A 283 -1.65 14.84 18.85
N GLU A 284 -2.48 15.41 19.75
CA GLU A 284 -2.60 14.95 21.12
C GLU A 284 -3.24 13.56 21.25
N LYS A 285 -4.09 13.16 20.31
CA LYS A 285 -4.92 11.95 20.40
C LYS A 285 -4.36 10.76 19.62
N GLY A 286 -3.54 11.01 18.61
CA GLY A 286 -3.21 9.99 17.60
C GLY A 286 -4.47 9.47 16.91
N PHE A 287 -4.52 8.16 16.64
CA PHE A 287 -5.70 7.46 16.12
C PHE A 287 -6.50 6.76 17.23
N ASP A 288 -6.51 7.34 18.43
CA ASP A 288 -7.19 6.78 19.62
C ASP A 288 -6.65 5.40 20.09
N TYR A 289 -5.43 5.01 19.69
CA TYR A 289 -4.78 3.79 20.19
C TYR A 289 -4.36 3.89 21.67
N ASP A 290 -4.20 5.11 22.19
CA ASP A 290 -3.87 5.42 23.58
C ASP A 290 -2.56 4.80 24.11
N TYR A 291 -1.62 4.44 23.22
CA TYR A 291 -0.32 3.89 23.63
C TYR A 291 0.45 4.85 24.53
N HIS A 292 0.37 6.16 24.26
CA HIS A 292 1.02 7.22 25.03
C HIS A 292 0.60 7.27 26.51
N VAL A 293 -0.55 6.69 26.85
CA VAL A 293 -1.04 6.65 28.24
C VAL A 293 -0.22 5.67 29.09
N PHE A 294 0.24 4.57 28.48
CA PHE A 294 0.87 3.45 29.17
C PHE A 294 2.33 3.22 28.78
N ASP A 295 2.78 3.76 27.66
CA ASP A 295 4.17 3.67 27.18
C ASP A 295 4.71 5.08 26.89
N ALA A 296 5.67 5.54 27.72
CA ALA A 296 6.25 6.88 27.62
C ALA A 296 6.95 7.15 26.28
N ARG A 297 7.35 6.12 25.54
CA ARG A 297 7.96 6.23 24.22
C ARG A 297 7.00 6.88 23.21
N PHE A 298 5.71 6.60 23.32
CA PHE A 298 4.67 7.15 22.44
C PHE A 298 4.09 8.48 22.94
N ASP A 299 4.50 8.96 24.13
CA ASP A 299 4.08 10.25 24.67
C ASP A 299 5.00 11.36 24.13
N VAL A 300 4.50 12.14 23.18
CA VAL A 300 5.28 13.18 22.49
C VAL A 300 5.68 14.35 23.40
N ALA A 301 5.04 14.55 24.55
CA ALA A 301 5.50 15.53 25.54
C ALA A 301 6.71 15.02 26.33
N LYS A 302 6.92 13.71 26.43
CA LYS A 302 8.07 13.08 27.10
C LYS A 302 9.19 12.75 26.12
N THR A 303 8.84 12.26 24.92
CA THR A 303 9.79 11.79 23.91
C THR A 303 9.52 12.46 22.55
N PRO A 304 9.75 13.79 22.43
CA PRO A 304 9.32 14.58 21.27
C PRO A 304 10.04 14.20 19.96
N HIS A 305 11.17 13.52 20.03
CA HIS A 305 11.90 13.09 18.84
C HIS A 305 11.53 11.68 18.36
N GLU A 306 10.81 10.89 19.15
CA GLU A 306 10.48 9.51 18.77
C GLU A 306 9.71 9.43 17.46
N PRO A 307 8.72 10.29 17.14
CA PRO A 307 8.03 10.26 15.87
C PRO A 307 8.92 10.45 14.64
N HIS A 308 10.07 11.13 14.78
CA HIS A 308 11.02 11.33 13.67
C HIS A 308 11.84 10.08 13.32
N ARG A 309 11.75 9.03 14.13
CA ARG A 309 12.47 7.75 13.98
C ARG A 309 11.62 6.70 13.25
N HIS A 310 10.41 7.07 12.82
CA HIS A 310 9.41 6.24 12.14
C HIS A 310 8.90 6.91 10.86
N GLY A 311 8.29 6.12 9.98
CA GLY A 311 7.87 6.55 8.64
C GLY A 311 8.96 6.28 7.60
N TYR A 312 9.74 5.22 7.77
CA TYR A 312 10.81 4.80 6.87
C TYR A 312 10.57 3.40 6.32
N ILE A 313 11.24 3.06 5.25
CA ILE A 313 11.37 1.68 4.80
C ILE A 313 12.38 0.96 5.70
N VAL A 314 12.01 -0.24 6.14
CA VAL A 314 12.85 -1.11 6.97
C VAL A 314 13.28 -2.33 6.16
N GLU A 315 14.60 -2.49 5.98
CA GLU A 315 15.17 -3.66 5.31
C GLU A 315 15.43 -4.77 6.30
N ILE A 316 14.95 -5.98 5.97
CA ILE A 316 15.04 -7.20 6.77
C ILE A 316 15.68 -8.30 5.91
N ASP A 317 16.68 -9.01 6.44
CA ASP A 317 17.21 -10.22 5.81
C ASP A 317 16.42 -11.46 6.28
N PRO A 318 15.57 -12.06 5.44
CA PRO A 318 14.83 -13.27 5.80
C PRO A 318 15.70 -14.53 5.90
N ALA A 319 16.92 -14.49 5.38
CA ALA A 319 17.86 -15.61 5.45
C ALA A 319 18.62 -15.66 6.78
N ASP A 320 18.77 -14.52 7.46
CA ASP A 320 19.42 -14.42 8.78
C ASP A 320 18.45 -13.91 9.85
N PRO A 321 17.81 -14.81 10.62
CA PRO A 321 16.87 -14.42 11.68
C PRO A 321 17.53 -13.68 12.84
N THR A 322 18.87 -13.64 12.90
CA THR A 322 19.64 -12.92 13.94
C THR A 322 20.07 -11.52 13.51
N SER A 323 19.89 -11.18 12.24
CA SER A 323 20.24 -9.87 11.68
C SER A 323 19.43 -8.74 12.35
N THR A 324 20.05 -7.57 12.51
CA THR A 324 19.36 -6.37 12.97
C THR A 324 18.69 -5.68 11.79
N PRO A 325 17.35 -5.48 11.78
CA PRO A 325 16.67 -4.72 10.74
C PRO A 325 17.20 -3.29 10.62
N VAL A 326 17.13 -2.71 9.41
CA VAL A 326 17.73 -1.41 9.12
C VAL A 326 16.68 -0.46 8.56
N LYS A 327 16.40 0.64 9.26
CA LYS A 327 15.61 1.76 8.74
C LYS A 327 16.43 2.59 7.77
N ARG A 328 16.02 2.64 6.50
CA ARG A 328 16.72 3.25 5.38
C ARG A 328 16.29 4.72 5.20
N THR A 329 16.85 5.64 5.98
CA THR A 329 16.42 7.06 5.97
C THR A 329 16.67 7.78 4.65
N ALA A 330 17.55 7.27 3.79
CA ALA A 330 17.80 7.84 2.46
C ALA A 330 16.60 7.74 1.52
N LEU A 331 15.70 6.79 1.76
CA LEU A 331 14.46 6.63 0.99
C LEU A 331 13.38 7.66 1.38
N GLY A 332 13.68 8.53 2.35
CA GLY A 332 12.80 9.58 2.82
C GLY A 332 11.86 9.12 3.93
N ARG A 333 11.27 10.08 4.64
CA ARG A 333 10.25 9.86 5.66
C ARG A 333 8.90 10.30 5.12
N ILE A 334 8.02 9.34 4.89
CA ILE A 334 6.66 9.53 4.38
C ILE A 334 5.75 8.45 5.00
N LYS A 335 4.47 8.43 4.68
CA LYS A 335 3.61 7.26 4.89
C LYS A 335 3.87 6.28 3.75
N HIS A 336 4.88 5.44 3.94
CA HIS A 336 5.30 4.51 2.90
C HIS A 336 4.29 3.40 2.70
N GLU A 337 3.65 3.43 1.55
CA GLU A 337 2.70 2.39 1.19
C GLU A 337 3.43 1.09 0.79
N ASN A 338 4.24 1.14 -0.26
CA ASN A 338 5.12 0.02 -0.61
C ASN A 338 6.47 0.49 -1.19
N ALA A 339 7.34 -0.47 -1.59
CA ALA A 339 8.67 -0.20 -2.12
C ALA A 339 8.98 -1.09 -3.34
N ALA A 340 8.61 -0.62 -4.53
CA ALA A 340 8.83 -1.37 -5.77
C ALA A 340 10.27 -1.20 -6.30
N ALA A 341 11.12 -2.21 -6.10
CA ALA A 341 12.52 -2.18 -6.48
C ALA A 341 12.80 -2.82 -7.84
N ILE A 342 13.63 -2.18 -8.66
CA ILE A 342 14.08 -2.69 -9.97
C ILE A 342 15.56 -2.30 -10.20
N VAL A 343 16.27 -3.07 -11.02
CA VAL A 343 17.60 -2.73 -11.48
C VAL A 343 17.50 -2.09 -12.87
N ALA A 344 17.99 -0.87 -12.98
CA ALA A 344 18.07 -0.14 -14.25
C ALA A 344 19.10 -0.77 -15.21
N PRO A 345 19.03 -0.49 -16.53
CA PRO A 345 19.95 -1.08 -17.51
C PRO A 345 21.44 -0.80 -17.24
N ASP A 346 21.75 0.30 -16.57
CA ASP A 346 23.13 0.63 -16.17
C ASP A 346 23.59 -0.05 -14.87
N GLY A 347 22.70 -0.81 -14.21
CA GLY A 347 22.95 -1.54 -12.97
C GLY A 347 22.59 -0.80 -11.69
N ARG A 348 22.15 0.48 -11.75
CA ARG A 348 21.68 1.20 -10.56
C ARG A 348 20.33 0.62 -10.08
N VAL A 349 20.11 0.70 -8.77
CA VAL A 349 18.85 0.27 -8.14
C VAL A 349 17.89 1.46 -8.15
N VAL A 350 16.67 1.22 -8.60
CA VAL A 350 15.56 2.17 -8.55
C VAL A 350 14.50 1.64 -7.61
N VAL A 351 13.96 2.48 -6.72
CA VAL A 351 12.83 2.13 -5.84
C VAL A 351 11.76 3.20 -6.00
N TYR A 352 10.55 2.78 -6.36
CA TYR A 352 9.38 3.63 -6.40
C TYR A 352 8.55 3.45 -5.13
N MET A 353 7.94 4.55 -4.62
CA MET A 353 7.24 4.58 -3.35
C MET A 353 6.06 5.54 -3.41
N GLY A 354 4.89 5.09 -2.94
CA GLY A 354 3.72 5.93 -2.70
C GLY A 354 3.76 6.55 -1.30
N ASP A 355 3.21 7.75 -1.14
CA ASP A 355 2.97 8.41 0.15
C ASP A 355 1.47 8.50 0.36
N ASP A 356 0.89 7.54 1.09
CA ASP A 356 -0.55 7.44 1.25
C ASP A 356 -1.11 8.52 2.16
N GLU A 357 -1.43 9.64 1.55
CA GLU A 357 -2.19 10.72 2.16
C GLU A 357 -2.77 11.61 1.06
N ARG A 358 -3.92 12.19 1.30
CA ARG A 358 -4.61 13.10 0.36
C ARG A 358 -3.75 14.30 0.00
N GLY A 359 -3.36 14.35 -1.29
CA GLY A 359 -2.54 15.45 -1.83
C GLY A 359 -1.05 15.30 -1.55
N GLU A 360 -0.58 14.14 -1.08
CA GLU A 360 0.83 13.84 -0.99
C GLU A 360 1.36 13.26 -2.31
N PHE A 361 2.55 12.69 -2.34
CA PHE A 361 3.34 12.62 -3.55
C PHE A 361 3.81 11.21 -3.87
N LEU A 362 4.17 10.98 -5.13
CA LEU A 362 4.83 9.78 -5.63
C LEU A 362 6.35 10.01 -5.69
N TYR A 363 7.14 9.11 -5.12
CA TYR A 363 8.59 9.24 -4.98
C TYR A 363 9.36 8.16 -5.74
N ARG A 364 10.63 8.47 -6.05
CA ARG A 364 11.58 7.55 -6.67
C ARG A 364 12.97 7.74 -6.04
N TRP A 365 13.57 6.64 -5.64
CA TRP A 365 14.99 6.56 -5.29
C TRP A 365 15.79 5.99 -6.45
N VAL A 366 17.01 6.51 -6.70
CA VAL A 366 18.00 5.93 -7.62
C VAL A 366 19.34 5.85 -6.90
N SER A 367 19.90 4.63 -6.74
CA SER A 367 21.17 4.44 -6.06
C SER A 367 22.32 5.09 -6.83
N ARG A 368 23.35 5.56 -6.09
CA ARG A 368 24.62 6.02 -6.69
C ARG A 368 25.40 4.85 -7.28
N ASP A 369 25.52 3.78 -6.50
CA ASP A 369 26.29 2.62 -6.86
C ASP A 369 25.43 1.59 -7.60
N LYS A 370 26.10 0.69 -8.33
CA LYS A 370 25.45 -0.35 -9.13
C LYS A 370 25.34 -1.64 -8.32
N TYR A 371 24.20 -2.30 -8.45
CA TYR A 371 24.05 -3.65 -7.95
C TYR A 371 24.85 -4.64 -8.77
N VAL A 372 25.67 -5.43 -8.09
CA VAL A 372 26.42 -6.55 -8.65
C VAL A 372 26.03 -7.81 -7.86
N PRO A 373 25.48 -8.86 -8.50
CA PRO A 373 25.13 -10.09 -7.80
C PRO A 373 26.30 -10.66 -6.98
N GLY A 374 26.07 -10.86 -5.68
CA GLY A 374 27.10 -11.32 -4.73
C GLY A 374 28.11 -10.26 -4.29
N GLY A 375 27.94 -9.00 -4.72
CA GLY A 375 28.73 -7.86 -4.28
C GLY A 375 28.22 -7.24 -2.97
N ASP A 376 28.88 -6.14 -2.55
CA ASP A 376 28.44 -5.34 -1.42
C ASP A 376 27.18 -4.55 -1.78
N THR A 377 26.14 -4.67 -0.98
CA THR A 377 24.83 -4.00 -1.16
C THR A 377 24.58 -2.91 -0.12
N SER A 378 25.52 -2.70 0.81
CA SER A 378 25.32 -1.84 1.99
C SER A 378 24.97 -0.39 1.68
N THR A 379 25.46 0.15 0.54
CA THR A 379 25.25 1.54 0.12
C THR A 379 24.07 1.75 -0.83
N LEU A 380 23.49 0.67 -1.39
CA LEU A 380 22.50 0.77 -2.47
C LEU A 380 21.19 1.47 -2.05
N LEU A 381 20.82 1.38 -0.77
CA LEU A 381 19.69 2.09 -0.18
C LEU A 381 20.11 3.20 0.81
N GLU A 382 21.38 3.64 0.77
CA GLU A 382 21.91 4.69 1.63
C GLU A 382 22.49 5.87 0.84
N GLU A 383 23.06 5.60 -0.33
CA GLU A 383 23.71 6.62 -1.15
C GLU A 383 23.10 6.66 -2.55
N GLY A 384 22.48 7.79 -2.88
CA GLY A 384 21.76 7.98 -4.15
C GLY A 384 20.97 9.27 -4.18
N VAL A 385 19.95 9.31 -5.02
CA VAL A 385 19.09 10.48 -5.23
C VAL A 385 17.63 10.11 -5.00
N LEU A 386 17.02 10.79 -4.02
CA LEU A 386 15.58 10.77 -3.82
C LEU A 386 14.95 11.85 -4.70
N SER A 387 13.91 11.51 -5.44
CA SER A 387 13.19 12.41 -6.34
C SER A 387 11.69 12.29 -6.13
N VAL A 388 10.94 13.31 -6.51
CA VAL A 388 9.49 13.35 -6.46
C VAL A 388 8.91 13.57 -7.85
N ALA A 389 7.73 12.99 -8.14
CA ALA A 389 7.10 13.08 -9.45
C ALA A 389 6.47 14.44 -9.70
N LYS A 390 6.65 14.95 -10.92
CA LYS A 390 5.90 16.06 -11.47
C LYS A 390 5.27 15.65 -12.78
N PHE A 391 3.94 15.58 -12.79
CA PHE A 391 3.12 15.24 -13.95
C PHE A 391 2.68 16.49 -14.69
N ASN A 392 2.77 16.48 -16.00
CA ASN A 392 2.35 17.58 -16.86
C ASN A 392 1.06 17.21 -17.63
N ASP A 393 0.22 18.19 -17.94
CA ASP A 393 -1.05 17.97 -18.65
C ASP A 393 -0.88 17.50 -20.10
N ASP A 394 0.33 17.55 -20.65
CA ASP A 394 0.68 17.02 -21.98
C ASP A 394 1.08 15.52 -21.96
N MET A 395 0.80 14.81 -20.87
CA MET A 395 1.12 13.41 -20.64
C MET A 395 2.63 13.10 -20.56
N THR A 396 3.44 14.11 -20.29
CA THR A 396 4.85 13.95 -19.90
C THR A 396 5.03 14.14 -18.41
N GLY A 397 6.16 13.71 -17.87
CA GLY A 397 6.48 13.95 -16.47
C GLY A 397 7.99 13.93 -16.22
N THR A 398 8.37 14.39 -15.04
CA THR A 398 9.77 14.41 -14.61
C THR A 398 9.90 14.02 -13.15
N TRP A 399 10.99 13.36 -12.83
CA TRP A 399 11.44 13.10 -11.47
C TRP A 399 12.31 14.25 -11.02
N VAL A 400 11.81 15.09 -10.11
CA VAL A 400 12.51 16.26 -9.59
C VAL A 400 13.35 15.85 -8.39
N ALA A 401 14.66 15.95 -8.49
CA ALA A 401 15.59 15.55 -7.44
C ALA A 401 15.45 16.44 -6.18
N LEU A 402 15.35 15.82 -5.02
CA LEU A 402 15.31 16.47 -3.72
C LEU A 402 16.75 16.69 -3.23
N THR A 403 17.36 17.77 -3.67
CA THR A 403 18.75 18.12 -3.32
C THR A 403 18.81 19.33 -2.40
N PRO A 404 19.91 19.54 -1.65
CA PRO A 404 20.11 20.76 -0.86
C PRO A 404 19.96 22.05 -1.68
N ASP A 405 20.46 22.07 -2.90
CA ASP A 405 20.38 23.25 -3.78
C ASP A 405 18.94 23.53 -4.23
N ALA A 406 18.14 22.51 -4.51
CA ALA A 406 16.76 22.66 -4.95
C ALA A 406 15.80 23.02 -3.80
N THR A 407 16.06 22.50 -2.61
CA THR A 407 15.14 22.60 -1.46
C THR A 407 15.55 23.66 -0.45
N GLY A 408 16.83 24.02 -0.39
CA GLY A 408 17.42 24.83 0.67
C GLY A 408 17.47 24.12 2.03
N MET A 409 17.44 22.78 2.04
CA MET A 409 17.48 21.91 3.21
C MET A 409 18.74 21.06 3.16
N THR A 410 19.27 20.65 4.30
CA THR A 410 20.37 19.67 4.36
C THR A 410 19.86 18.28 3.94
N ALA A 411 20.77 17.37 3.58
CA ALA A 411 20.40 16.00 3.22
C ALA A 411 19.65 15.27 4.37
N ALA A 412 20.04 15.53 5.62
CA ALA A 412 19.35 14.99 6.79
C ALA A 412 17.92 15.56 6.94
N GLU A 413 17.76 16.87 6.77
CA GLU A 413 16.43 17.50 6.81
C GLU A 413 15.53 17.02 5.68
N ILE A 414 16.06 16.80 4.47
CA ILE A 414 15.29 16.21 3.35
C ILE A 414 14.79 14.82 3.72
N ALA A 415 15.63 13.99 4.34
CA ALA A 415 15.27 12.64 4.76
C ALA A 415 14.25 12.61 5.93
N ILE A 416 14.23 13.64 6.81
CA ILE A 416 13.31 13.74 7.94
C ILE A 416 12.00 14.45 7.54
N PHE A 417 12.09 15.47 6.69
CA PHE A 417 10.97 16.31 6.26
C PHE A 417 10.72 16.19 4.76
N THR A 418 10.70 14.97 4.25
CA THR A 418 10.61 14.62 2.82
C THR A 418 9.41 15.27 2.14
N ARG A 419 8.23 15.23 2.77
CA ARG A 419 7.02 15.92 2.29
C ARG A 419 7.22 17.42 2.09
N THR A 420 7.94 18.07 3.02
CA THR A 420 8.27 19.50 2.92
C THR A 420 9.24 19.77 1.78
N ALA A 421 10.24 18.90 1.59
CA ALA A 421 11.17 19.01 0.47
C ALA A 421 10.45 18.89 -0.89
N ALA A 422 9.50 17.95 -1.00
CA ALA A 422 8.68 17.75 -2.20
C ALA A 422 7.79 18.96 -2.51
N SER A 423 7.13 19.54 -1.50
CA SER A 423 6.33 20.77 -1.64
C SER A 423 7.21 21.93 -2.18
N LYS A 424 8.44 22.08 -1.68
CA LYS A 424 9.36 23.17 -2.09
C LYS A 424 9.76 23.10 -3.57
N VAL A 425 9.81 21.92 -4.17
CA VAL A 425 10.15 21.75 -5.59
C VAL A 425 8.91 21.71 -6.50
N GLY A 426 7.70 21.87 -5.93
CA GLY A 426 6.45 21.94 -6.67
C GLY A 426 6.06 20.59 -7.29
N ALA A 427 6.13 19.53 -6.49
CA ALA A 427 5.63 18.19 -6.83
C ALA A 427 4.13 18.20 -7.17
N THR A 428 3.67 17.24 -7.96
CA THR A 428 2.24 17.10 -8.26
C THR A 428 1.52 16.43 -7.09
N THR A 429 0.52 17.10 -6.52
CA THR A 429 -0.35 16.50 -5.49
C THR A 429 -1.18 15.37 -6.08
N MET A 430 -1.19 14.20 -5.42
CA MET A 430 -1.82 12.97 -5.90
C MET A 430 -3.03 12.58 -5.06
N ASP A 431 -3.84 11.64 -5.56
CA ASP A 431 -5.03 11.12 -4.88
C ASP A 431 -4.68 9.87 -4.08
N ARG A 432 -3.93 10.05 -2.95
CA ARG A 432 -3.45 8.97 -2.11
C ARG A 432 -2.66 7.93 -2.93
N PRO A 433 -1.36 8.14 -3.16
CA PRO A 433 -0.53 7.17 -3.86
C PRO A 433 -0.27 5.94 -2.99
N GLU A 434 -0.89 4.84 -3.39
CA GLU A 434 -0.78 3.52 -2.78
C GLU A 434 0.34 2.69 -3.41
N TRP A 435 0.11 1.39 -3.62
CA TRP A 435 1.12 0.50 -4.17
C TRP A 435 1.60 0.91 -5.56
N VAL A 436 2.90 0.82 -5.73
CA VAL A 436 3.58 0.89 -7.03
C VAL A 436 3.99 -0.52 -7.47
N ALA A 437 3.74 -0.85 -8.72
CA ALA A 437 4.24 -2.09 -9.33
C ALA A 437 5.06 -1.80 -10.59
N VAL A 438 6.17 -2.52 -10.76
CA VAL A 438 7.02 -2.46 -11.95
C VAL A 438 6.78 -3.70 -12.80
N ASN A 439 6.53 -3.51 -14.10
CA ASN A 439 6.24 -4.61 -15.00
C ASN A 439 7.54 -5.38 -15.36
N PRO A 440 7.62 -6.69 -15.07
CA PRO A 440 8.83 -7.47 -15.35
C PRO A 440 9.06 -7.79 -16.83
N VAL A 441 8.05 -7.58 -17.70
CA VAL A 441 8.12 -7.94 -19.14
C VAL A 441 8.11 -6.72 -20.05
N SER A 442 7.78 -5.53 -19.56
CA SER A 442 7.86 -4.26 -20.28
C SER A 442 8.38 -3.17 -19.36
N VAL A 443 9.04 -2.14 -19.91
CA VAL A 443 9.60 -1.04 -19.11
C VAL A 443 8.49 -0.05 -18.80
N GLU A 444 7.65 -0.41 -17.85
CA GLU A 444 6.51 0.35 -17.36
C GLU A 444 6.41 0.21 -15.83
N ALA A 445 5.86 1.21 -15.18
CA ALA A 445 5.46 1.12 -13.78
C ALA A 445 4.08 1.74 -13.60
N TYR A 446 3.41 1.35 -12.53
CA TYR A 446 2.03 1.69 -12.23
C TYR A 446 1.92 2.12 -10.77
N CYS A 447 1.01 3.04 -10.46
CA CYS A 447 0.69 3.41 -9.08
C CYS A 447 -0.83 3.47 -8.92
N CYS A 448 -1.34 2.81 -7.90
CA CYS A 448 -2.69 2.99 -7.43
C CYS A 448 -2.85 4.39 -6.82
N LEU A 449 -3.89 5.10 -7.21
CA LEU A 449 -4.34 6.35 -6.60
C LEU A 449 -5.75 6.04 -6.06
N THR A 450 -5.82 5.68 -4.78
CA THR A 450 -6.97 4.94 -4.26
C THR A 450 -8.25 5.74 -4.24
N ASN A 451 -8.22 6.96 -3.70
CA ASN A 451 -9.34 7.91 -3.71
C ASN A 451 -8.88 9.28 -3.18
N ASN A 452 -9.69 10.33 -3.35
CA ASN A 452 -9.50 11.61 -2.67
C ASN A 452 -10.79 12.43 -2.69
N SER A 453 -11.62 12.28 -1.67
CA SER A 453 -12.86 13.04 -1.50
C SER A 453 -12.65 14.56 -1.38
N ARG A 454 -11.40 15.03 -1.23
CA ARG A 454 -11.06 16.46 -1.11
C ARG A 454 -10.52 17.07 -2.41
N ARG A 455 -10.26 16.29 -3.46
CA ARG A 455 -9.73 16.76 -4.73
C ARG A 455 -10.69 17.77 -5.37
N GLY A 456 -10.23 18.98 -5.69
CA GLY A 456 -11.02 20.03 -6.32
C GLY A 456 -12.07 20.70 -5.41
N VAL A 457 -12.36 20.13 -4.24
CA VAL A 457 -13.39 20.62 -3.32
C VAL A 457 -12.99 21.95 -2.71
N LEU A 458 -13.93 22.89 -2.66
CA LEU A 458 -13.69 24.21 -2.08
C LEU A 458 -13.90 24.20 -0.56
N THR A 459 -13.10 25.00 0.13
CA THR A 459 -13.36 25.37 1.54
C THR A 459 -14.52 26.36 1.62
N ASP A 460 -15.05 26.61 2.81
CA ASP A 460 -16.08 27.64 3.07
C ASP A 460 -15.65 29.04 2.60
N ALA A 461 -14.35 29.30 2.51
CA ALA A 461 -13.78 30.55 1.99
C ALA A 461 -13.69 30.59 0.45
N GLY A 462 -14.14 29.55 -0.26
CA GLY A 462 -14.13 29.45 -1.72
C GLY A 462 -12.74 29.19 -2.33
N THR A 463 -11.78 28.68 -1.56
CA THR A 463 -10.47 28.26 -2.05
C THR A 463 -10.38 26.74 -2.13
N VAL A 464 -9.66 26.20 -3.11
CA VAL A 464 -9.43 24.75 -3.20
C VAL A 464 -8.75 24.24 -1.92
N ARG A 465 -9.18 23.08 -1.43
CA ARG A 465 -8.56 22.40 -0.29
C ARG A 465 -7.10 22.08 -0.58
N THR A 466 -6.29 22.07 0.46
CA THR A 466 -4.84 21.78 0.37
C THR A 466 -4.49 20.55 1.19
N ASN A 467 -3.33 19.94 0.88
CA ASN A 467 -2.70 18.99 1.80
C ASN A 467 -2.20 19.71 3.07
N ALA A 468 -1.60 18.97 4.01
CA ALA A 468 -1.06 19.53 5.25
C ALA A 468 0.13 20.49 5.05
N GLY A 469 0.76 20.48 3.87
CA GLY A 469 1.82 21.42 3.47
C GLY A 469 1.31 22.73 2.90
N GLY A 470 0.02 22.82 2.58
CA GLY A 470 -0.58 23.96 1.92
C GLY A 470 -0.59 23.87 0.39
N ASP A 471 -0.20 22.72 -0.19
CA ASP A 471 -0.22 22.49 -1.62
C ASP A 471 -1.67 22.26 -2.10
N PRO A 472 -2.15 22.94 -3.15
CA PRO A 472 -3.53 22.86 -3.57
C PRO A 472 -3.84 21.50 -4.24
N MET A 473 -4.94 20.89 -3.85
CA MET A 473 -5.44 19.64 -4.45
C MET A 473 -6.39 19.98 -5.63
N THR A 474 -5.88 20.70 -6.64
CA THR A 474 -6.64 21.02 -7.84
C THR A 474 -6.84 19.79 -8.72
N VAL A 475 -7.98 19.72 -9.43
CA VAL A 475 -8.17 18.78 -10.52
C VAL A 475 -7.14 19.07 -11.62
N ASN A 476 -6.49 18.03 -12.12
CA ASN A 476 -5.48 18.07 -13.19
C ASN A 476 -5.54 16.79 -14.02
N ALA A 477 -4.70 16.66 -15.05
CA ALA A 477 -4.78 15.54 -15.98
C ALA A 477 -4.55 14.16 -15.30
N VAL A 478 -3.69 14.07 -14.28
CA VAL A 478 -3.43 12.80 -13.57
C VAL A 478 -4.44 12.53 -12.45
N ASN A 479 -5.11 13.56 -11.94
CA ASN A 479 -6.20 13.45 -10.95
C ASN A 479 -7.43 14.18 -11.52
N PRO A 480 -8.16 13.56 -12.46
CA PRO A 480 -9.13 14.28 -13.31
C PRO A 480 -10.53 14.45 -12.68
N ARG A 481 -10.75 13.97 -11.46
CA ARG A 481 -12.05 14.01 -10.79
C ARG A 481 -12.06 14.96 -9.62
N GLU A 482 -13.14 15.71 -9.48
CA GLU A 482 -13.48 16.35 -8.23
C GLU A 482 -14.10 15.32 -7.28
N ALA A 483 -13.77 15.39 -5.98
CA ALA A 483 -14.24 14.44 -4.96
C ALA A 483 -14.13 12.98 -5.45
N ASN A 484 -12.93 12.57 -5.81
CA ASN A 484 -12.65 11.25 -6.40
C ASN A 484 -12.88 10.12 -5.38
N ASN A 485 -14.01 9.45 -5.46
CA ASN A 485 -14.40 8.39 -4.53
C ASN A 485 -14.02 6.99 -5.00
N TYR A 486 -13.63 6.83 -6.28
CA TYR A 486 -13.40 5.51 -6.86
C TYR A 486 -11.93 5.21 -7.13
N GLY A 487 -11.09 6.23 -7.30
CA GLY A 487 -9.68 6.05 -7.61
C GLY A 487 -9.37 5.70 -9.07
N GLN A 488 -8.07 5.66 -9.36
CA GLN A 488 -7.51 5.32 -10.67
C GLN A 488 -6.12 4.70 -10.52
N ILE A 489 -5.61 4.12 -11.61
CA ILE A 489 -4.23 3.64 -11.69
C ILE A 489 -3.51 4.45 -12.76
N VAL A 490 -2.46 5.18 -12.38
CA VAL A 490 -1.57 5.86 -13.30
C VAL A 490 -0.49 4.89 -13.75
N ARG A 491 -0.15 4.95 -15.05
CA ARG A 491 0.96 4.20 -15.64
C ARG A 491 1.97 5.17 -16.22
N TRP A 492 3.26 4.89 -16.05
CA TRP A 492 4.30 5.65 -16.72
C TRP A 492 5.34 4.75 -17.39
N ARG A 493 5.93 5.29 -18.44
CA ARG A 493 7.03 4.69 -19.20
C ARG A 493 8.21 5.63 -19.13
N PRO A 494 9.33 5.23 -18.52
CA PRO A 494 10.55 6.02 -18.47
C PRO A 494 11.10 6.30 -19.87
N GLU A 495 11.68 7.49 -20.08
CA GLU A 495 12.35 7.84 -21.33
C GLU A 495 13.55 6.93 -21.59
N GLY A 496 13.69 6.47 -22.84
CA GLY A 496 14.78 5.60 -23.24
C GLY A 496 14.71 4.19 -22.66
N ASP A 497 13.53 3.77 -22.19
CA ASP A 497 13.31 2.48 -21.52
C ASP A 497 14.26 2.28 -20.33
N ASP A 498 14.53 3.34 -19.57
CA ASP A 498 15.44 3.33 -18.41
C ASP A 498 14.74 3.90 -17.16
N HIS A 499 14.44 3.06 -16.16
CA HIS A 499 13.84 3.46 -14.90
C HIS A 499 14.67 4.50 -14.11
N ALA A 500 15.95 4.65 -14.40
CA ALA A 500 16.79 5.69 -13.84
C ALA A 500 16.72 7.04 -14.60
N SER A 501 15.99 7.10 -15.73
CA SER A 501 15.76 8.36 -16.47
C SER A 501 14.90 9.33 -15.64
N ASP A 502 15.22 10.63 -15.71
CA ASP A 502 14.45 11.65 -15.00
C ASP A 502 13.18 12.08 -15.75
N ALA A 503 13.01 11.68 -17.01
CA ALA A 503 11.83 11.97 -17.81
C ALA A 503 11.00 10.70 -18.06
N PHE A 504 9.68 10.87 -18.17
CA PHE A 504 8.75 9.79 -18.49
C PHE A 504 7.54 10.31 -19.28
N ALA A 505 6.90 9.41 -20.03
CA ALA A 505 5.54 9.62 -20.52
C ALA A 505 4.58 8.82 -19.64
N TRP A 506 3.34 9.30 -19.51
CA TRP A 506 2.35 8.65 -18.64
C TRP A 506 0.95 8.67 -19.25
N ASP A 507 0.10 7.78 -18.76
CA ASP A 507 -1.35 7.76 -19.00
C ASP A 507 -2.10 7.19 -17.78
N LEU A 508 -3.43 7.24 -17.81
CA LEU A 508 -4.26 6.52 -16.84
C LEU A 508 -4.58 5.14 -17.42
N TYR A 509 -4.02 4.09 -16.80
CA TYR A 509 -4.29 2.71 -17.19
C TYR A 509 -5.78 2.36 -17.01
N VAL A 510 -6.35 2.76 -15.88
CA VAL A 510 -7.78 2.62 -15.58
C VAL A 510 -8.22 3.71 -14.62
N MET A 511 -9.42 4.21 -14.80
CA MET A 511 -10.19 4.92 -13.77
C MET A 511 -11.28 3.95 -13.29
N ALA A 512 -11.24 3.56 -12.02
CA ALA A 512 -12.31 2.82 -11.39
C ALA A 512 -13.60 3.64 -11.40
N GLY A 513 -14.76 3.02 -11.26
CA GLY A 513 -16.01 3.75 -11.31
C GLY A 513 -17.22 2.85 -11.49
N ASN A 514 -18.41 3.47 -11.58
CA ASN A 514 -19.65 2.73 -11.66
C ASN A 514 -20.56 3.22 -12.80
N PRO A 515 -20.42 2.68 -14.03
CA PRO A 515 -21.25 3.07 -15.17
C PRO A 515 -22.73 2.67 -15.02
N THR A 516 -23.10 1.89 -14.00
CA THR A 516 -24.50 1.49 -13.77
C THR A 516 -25.32 2.55 -13.04
N VAL A 517 -24.64 3.42 -12.27
CA VAL A 517 -25.27 4.49 -11.47
C VAL A 517 -24.72 5.88 -11.75
N ALA A 518 -23.56 6.00 -12.38
CA ALA A 518 -22.88 7.27 -12.65
C ALA A 518 -22.63 7.49 -14.15
N GLN A 519 -22.34 8.74 -14.51
CA GLN A 519 -22.00 9.17 -15.87
C GLN A 519 -20.68 9.96 -15.88
N GLY A 520 -20.15 10.26 -17.08
CA GLY A 520 -18.93 11.04 -17.22
C GLY A 520 -17.72 10.31 -16.59
N ALA A 521 -16.85 11.04 -15.92
CA ALA A 521 -15.64 10.49 -15.32
C ALA A 521 -15.94 9.51 -14.16
N MET A 522 -17.06 9.68 -13.45
CA MET A 522 -17.45 8.79 -12.34
C MET A 522 -17.98 7.43 -12.83
N ALA A 523 -18.31 7.29 -14.12
CA ALA A 523 -18.62 5.99 -14.73
C ALA A 523 -17.37 5.09 -14.90
N GLY A 524 -16.18 5.63 -14.69
CA GLY A 524 -14.93 4.95 -14.94
C GLY A 524 -14.46 5.04 -16.40
N SER A 525 -13.31 4.44 -16.69
CA SER A 525 -12.77 4.36 -18.05
C SER A 525 -13.54 3.35 -18.92
N ALA A 526 -13.31 3.37 -20.23
CA ALA A 526 -14.09 2.58 -21.19
C ALA A 526 -13.99 1.04 -21.01
N ASN A 527 -12.98 0.58 -20.28
CA ASN A 527 -12.78 -0.83 -19.92
C ASN A 527 -13.51 -1.25 -18.63
N ILE A 528 -14.19 -0.32 -17.94
CA ILE A 528 -15.06 -0.61 -16.79
C ILE A 528 -16.50 -0.82 -17.26
N ASN A 529 -17.13 -1.86 -16.76
CA ASN A 529 -18.49 -2.28 -17.08
C ASN A 529 -19.13 -2.99 -15.87
N ALA A 530 -20.42 -3.34 -15.97
CA ALA A 530 -21.15 -3.97 -14.87
C ALA A 530 -20.55 -5.30 -14.34
N GLY A 531 -19.66 -5.94 -15.08
CA GLY A 531 -19.02 -7.20 -14.69
C GLY A 531 -17.72 -7.04 -13.91
N ASN A 532 -17.11 -5.84 -13.92
CA ASN A 532 -15.80 -5.59 -13.32
C ASN A 532 -15.73 -4.28 -12.53
N LEU A 533 -16.85 -3.85 -11.95
CA LEU A 533 -16.92 -2.68 -11.08
C LEU A 533 -15.97 -2.84 -9.89
N PHE A 534 -15.24 -1.80 -9.55
CA PHE A 534 -14.44 -1.69 -8.33
C PHE A 534 -14.23 -0.24 -7.94
N ASN A 535 -13.83 -0.03 -6.71
CA ASN A 535 -13.36 1.26 -6.19
C ASN A 535 -12.09 1.07 -5.38
N SER A 536 -11.42 2.16 -5.08
CA SER A 536 -10.25 2.24 -4.20
C SER A 536 -9.20 1.16 -4.49
N PRO A 537 -8.57 1.17 -5.70
CA PRO A 537 -7.42 0.31 -5.97
C PRO A 537 -6.28 0.68 -5.02
N ASP A 538 -5.74 -0.32 -4.35
CA ASP A 538 -4.78 -0.22 -3.29
C ASP A 538 -3.57 -1.11 -3.57
N GLY A 539 -3.58 -2.37 -3.08
CA GLY A 539 -2.55 -3.35 -3.35
C GLY A 539 -2.41 -3.68 -4.84
N MET A 540 -1.18 -3.79 -5.33
CA MET A 540 -0.95 -4.11 -6.74
C MET A 540 0.36 -4.85 -6.94
N MET A 541 0.31 -5.99 -7.65
CA MET A 541 1.50 -6.70 -8.12
C MET A 541 1.36 -7.09 -9.60
N ILE A 542 2.49 -7.25 -10.28
CA ILE A 542 2.52 -7.72 -11.67
C ILE A 542 3.24 -9.05 -11.71
N ASP A 543 2.58 -10.07 -12.24
CA ASP A 543 3.14 -11.41 -12.31
C ASP A 543 4.21 -11.56 -13.40
N SER A 544 4.85 -12.73 -13.45
CA SER A 544 5.95 -13.01 -14.40
C SER A 544 5.52 -12.99 -15.86
N THR A 545 4.22 -12.97 -16.14
CA THR A 545 3.65 -12.90 -17.51
C THR A 545 3.22 -11.48 -17.88
N GLY A 546 3.30 -10.54 -16.95
CA GLY A 546 2.89 -9.15 -17.11
C GLY A 546 1.40 -8.90 -16.87
N ILE A 547 0.66 -9.82 -16.24
CA ILE A 547 -0.69 -9.57 -15.75
C ILE A 547 -0.61 -8.74 -14.47
N ILE A 548 -1.40 -7.66 -14.44
CA ILE A 548 -1.52 -6.78 -13.28
C ILE A 548 -2.59 -7.37 -12.36
N TRP A 549 -2.26 -7.61 -11.10
CA TRP A 549 -3.19 -8.01 -10.05
C TRP A 549 -3.49 -6.78 -9.21
N ILE A 550 -4.75 -6.34 -9.22
CA ILE A 550 -5.24 -5.14 -8.54
C ILE A 550 -6.08 -5.59 -7.36
N GLN A 551 -5.74 -5.17 -6.17
CA GLN A 551 -6.45 -5.44 -4.92
C GLN A 551 -7.14 -4.15 -4.46
N THR A 552 -8.18 -4.25 -3.64
CA THR A 552 -8.96 -3.10 -3.21
C THR A 552 -9.12 -3.03 -1.70
N ASP A 553 -9.04 -1.82 -1.17
CA ASP A 553 -9.51 -1.40 0.15
C ASP A 553 -10.56 -0.30 -0.01
N GLY A 554 -11.75 -0.70 -0.44
CA GLY A 554 -12.80 0.22 -0.82
C GLY A 554 -14.07 0.05 -0.01
N GLU A 555 -14.96 1.01 -0.22
CA GLU A 555 -16.31 0.99 0.35
C GLU A 555 -17.07 -0.25 -0.14
N ASP A 556 -17.47 -1.11 0.78
CA ASP A 556 -18.15 -2.39 0.55
C ASP A 556 -19.64 -2.38 0.94
N SER A 557 -20.23 -1.20 1.19
CA SER A 557 -21.65 -1.06 1.50
C SER A 557 -22.57 -1.59 0.41
N ASN A 558 -22.08 -1.67 -0.83
CA ASN A 558 -22.84 -2.06 -2.02
C ASN A 558 -24.10 -1.23 -2.27
N GLU A 559 -24.11 0.01 -1.77
CA GLU A 559 -25.23 0.95 -1.86
C GLU A 559 -24.84 2.26 -2.56
N GLY A 560 -25.82 3.04 -3.00
CA GLY A 560 -25.60 4.35 -3.58
C GLY A 560 -24.65 4.33 -4.79
N GLU A 561 -23.59 5.09 -4.75
CA GLU A 561 -22.57 5.16 -5.81
C GLU A 561 -21.74 3.86 -5.92
N PHE A 562 -21.66 3.05 -4.85
CA PHE A 562 -20.95 1.78 -4.82
C PHE A 562 -21.86 0.57 -5.14
N ALA A 563 -23.11 0.80 -5.51
CA ALA A 563 -24.08 -0.26 -5.80
C ALA A 563 -23.58 -1.24 -6.88
N GLY A 564 -23.61 -2.54 -6.59
CA GLY A 564 -23.17 -3.62 -7.49
C GLY A 564 -21.67 -3.90 -7.48
N MET A 565 -20.87 -3.21 -6.65
CA MET A 565 -19.43 -3.48 -6.51
C MET A 565 -19.16 -4.70 -5.62
N GLY A 566 -19.99 -4.92 -4.59
CA GLY A 566 -19.83 -6.01 -3.63
C GLY A 566 -18.67 -5.76 -2.67
N ASN A 567 -18.19 -6.81 -2.03
CA ASN A 567 -17.04 -6.80 -1.13
C ASN A 567 -15.74 -6.44 -1.86
N ASN A 568 -14.72 -6.08 -1.11
CA ASN A 568 -13.36 -5.88 -1.60
C ASN A 568 -12.86 -7.12 -2.37
N GLN A 569 -11.98 -6.88 -3.35
CA GLN A 569 -11.76 -7.84 -4.42
C GLN A 569 -10.35 -7.78 -4.99
N MET A 570 -9.99 -8.79 -5.76
CA MET A 570 -8.80 -8.79 -6.60
C MET A 570 -9.19 -8.98 -8.06
N LEU A 571 -8.65 -8.13 -8.93
CA LEU A 571 -8.89 -8.16 -10.37
C LEU A 571 -7.58 -8.44 -11.12
N ALA A 572 -7.68 -9.14 -12.24
CA ALA A 572 -6.59 -9.28 -13.19
C ALA A 572 -6.74 -8.25 -14.32
N GLY A 573 -5.67 -7.55 -14.64
CA GLY A 573 -5.60 -6.55 -15.70
C GLY A 573 -4.55 -6.89 -16.76
N ASP A 574 -4.91 -6.76 -18.04
CA ASP A 574 -3.96 -6.90 -19.15
C ASP A 574 -3.44 -5.51 -19.56
N PRO A 575 -2.14 -5.20 -19.37
CA PRO A 575 -1.58 -3.89 -19.73
C PRO A 575 -1.62 -3.57 -21.24
N VAL A 576 -1.77 -4.59 -22.09
CA VAL A 576 -1.76 -4.43 -23.55
C VAL A 576 -3.16 -4.15 -24.10
N THR A 577 -4.16 -4.90 -23.65
CA THR A 577 -5.53 -4.77 -24.17
C THR A 577 -6.40 -3.86 -23.30
N GLY A 578 -6.00 -3.61 -22.06
CA GLY A 578 -6.80 -2.91 -21.06
C GLY A 578 -7.97 -3.76 -20.51
N GLU A 579 -8.02 -5.06 -20.83
CA GLU A 579 -9.01 -5.98 -20.28
C GLU A 579 -8.82 -6.11 -18.75
N ILE A 580 -9.92 -6.01 -17.97
CA ILE A 580 -9.93 -6.19 -16.53
C ILE A 580 -11.03 -7.18 -16.16
N GLN A 581 -10.69 -8.19 -15.37
CA GLN A 581 -11.64 -9.23 -14.92
C GLN A 581 -11.49 -9.52 -13.43
N ARG A 582 -12.63 -9.70 -12.73
CA ARG A 582 -12.65 -10.06 -11.31
C ARG A 582 -12.23 -11.50 -11.10
N PHE A 583 -11.20 -11.71 -10.27
CA PHE A 583 -10.66 -13.01 -9.93
C PHE A 583 -11.07 -13.47 -8.53
N LEU A 584 -11.06 -12.58 -7.53
CA LEU A 584 -11.37 -12.92 -6.15
C LEU A 584 -12.30 -11.86 -5.55
N THR A 585 -13.21 -12.29 -4.70
CA THR A 585 -13.87 -11.42 -3.72
C THR A 585 -13.55 -11.89 -2.31
N GLY A 586 -13.20 -10.95 -1.43
CA GLY A 586 -12.97 -11.18 -0.02
C GLY A 586 -14.28 -11.42 0.76
N PRO A 587 -14.20 -11.85 2.02
CA PRO A 587 -15.34 -11.84 2.91
C PRO A 587 -15.78 -10.38 3.21
N PHE A 588 -17.03 -10.23 3.63
CA PHE A 588 -17.58 -8.94 4.05
C PHE A 588 -16.68 -8.25 5.10
N GLY A 589 -16.48 -6.96 4.98
CA GLY A 589 -15.70 -6.13 5.89
C GLY A 589 -14.18 -6.32 5.77
N ALA A 590 -13.69 -7.13 4.81
CA ALA A 590 -12.27 -7.33 4.63
C ALA A 590 -11.71 -6.43 3.53
N GLU A 591 -10.49 -5.98 3.72
CA GLU A 591 -9.59 -5.59 2.64
C GLU A 591 -8.97 -6.83 2.00
N VAL A 592 -8.71 -6.79 0.69
CA VAL A 592 -7.93 -7.80 -0.03
C VAL A 592 -6.57 -7.21 -0.35
N THR A 593 -5.53 -7.68 0.32
CA THR A 593 -4.19 -7.09 0.26
C THR A 593 -3.08 -8.13 0.33
N GLY A 594 -1.86 -7.72 0.01
CA GLY A 594 -0.69 -8.60 0.02
C GLY A 594 -0.80 -9.74 -0.99
N LEU A 595 0.23 -9.97 -1.78
CA LEU A 595 0.21 -10.98 -2.82
C LEU A 595 1.61 -11.51 -3.07
N THR A 596 1.76 -12.83 -3.06
CA THR A 596 2.99 -13.49 -3.50
C THR A 596 2.69 -14.88 -4.06
N TRP A 597 3.68 -15.54 -4.65
CA TRP A 597 3.52 -16.85 -5.27
C TRP A 597 4.51 -17.86 -4.72
N SER A 598 4.11 -19.14 -4.70
CA SER A 598 5.04 -20.25 -4.49
C SER A 598 6.17 -20.23 -5.53
N ALA A 599 7.30 -20.83 -5.20
CA ALA A 599 8.49 -20.88 -6.07
C ALA A 599 8.20 -21.47 -7.46
N ASP A 600 7.26 -22.39 -7.56
CA ASP A 600 6.83 -23.04 -8.80
C ASP A 600 5.64 -22.35 -9.50
N ARG A 601 5.16 -21.22 -8.94
CA ARG A 601 4.05 -20.45 -9.47
C ARG A 601 2.71 -21.20 -9.57
N ARG A 602 2.51 -22.25 -8.80
CA ARG A 602 1.27 -23.04 -8.79
C ARG A 602 0.32 -22.67 -7.66
N THR A 603 0.81 -21.88 -6.72
CA THR A 603 0.00 -21.34 -5.61
C THR A 603 0.23 -19.83 -5.51
N MET A 604 -0.86 -19.12 -5.34
CA MET A 604 -0.91 -17.69 -5.02
C MET A 604 -1.28 -17.55 -3.54
N PHE A 605 -0.58 -16.71 -2.79
CA PHE A 605 -0.90 -16.37 -1.41
C PHE A 605 -1.45 -14.95 -1.39
N VAL A 606 -2.62 -14.78 -0.77
CA VAL A 606 -3.36 -13.50 -0.70
C VAL A 606 -3.71 -13.22 0.74
N GLY A 607 -3.54 -11.98 1.17
CA GLY A 607 -3.97 -11.48 2.48
C GLY A 607 -5.46 -11.13 2.49
N ILE A 608 -6.10 -11.45 3.60
CA ILE A 608 -7.45 -11.03 3.96
C ILE A 608 -7.31 -10.26 5.26
N GLN A 609 -7.34 -8.94 5.18
CA GLN A 609 -7.13 -8.04 6.30
C GLN A 609 -8.47 -7.67 6.96
N HIS A 610 -8.51 -7.46 8.24
CA HIS A 610 -9.65 -7.02 9.09
C HIS A 610 -11.05 -7.56 8.71
N PRO A 611 -11.21 -8.85 8.38
CA PRO A 611 -12.51 -9.38 8.00
C PRO A 611 -13.54 -9.22 9.12
N ALA A 612 -14.83 -9.12 8.77
CA ALA A 612 -15.89 -9.26 9.75
C ALA A 612 -16.20 -10.76 10.02
N ALA A 613 -16.86 -11.03 11.15
CA ALA A 613 -17.42 -12.37 11.38
C ALA A 613 -18.43 -12.73 10.26
N PRO A 614 -18.50 -13.97 9.79
CA PRO A 614 -17.99 -15.20 10.44
C PRO A 614 -16.59 -15.68 9.97
N PHE A 615 -15.81 -14.86 9.28
CA PHE A 615 -14.51 -15.29 8.73
C PHE A 615 -13.39 -15.30 9.79
N PRO A 616 -12.48 -16.31 9.83
CA PRO A 616 -12.49 -17.57 9.06
C PRO A 616 -13.12 -18.76 9.81
N ASP A 617 -13.42 -18.61 11.11
CA ASP A 617 -13.70 -19.72 12.04
C ASP A 617 -15.19 -20.00 12.25
N GLY A 618 -16.08 -19.25 11.59
CA GLY A 618 -17.52 -19.46 11.63
C GLY A 618 -18.27 -18.57 12.63
N GLU A 619 -19.59 -18.74 12.67
CA GLU A 619 -20.50 -17.92 13.47
C GLU A 619 -20.15 -17.92 14.96
N GLY A 620 -20.19 -16.73 15.59
CA GLY A 620 -19.93 -16.53 17.01
C GLY A 620 -18.46 -16.63 17.41
N LYS A 621 -17.55 -16.68 16.43
CA LYS A 621 -16.11 -16.59 16.62
C LYS A 621 -15.60 -15.19 16.32
N ARG A 622 -14.43 -14.83 16.87
CA ARG A 622 -13.74 -13.60 16.52
C ARG A 622 -13.32 -13.64 15.06
N PRO A 623 -13.52 -12.56 14.33
CA PRO A 623 -12.91 -12.44 13.00
C PRO A 623 -11.38 -12.42 13.12
N ARG A 624 -10.69 -13.02 12.16
CA ARG A 624 -9.24 -13.10 12.17
C ARG A 624 -8.67 -12.86 10.78
N SER A 625 -7.81 -11.86 10.64
CA SER A 625 -7.02 -11.67 9.43
C SER A 625 -6.24 -12.93 9.08
N SER A 626 -6.09 -13.21 7.80
CA SER A 626 -5.58 -14.52 7.36
C SER A 626 -4.82 -14.42 6.05
N ILE A 627 -3.89 -15.35 5.83
CA ILE A 627 -3.37 -15.63 4.49
C ILE A 627 -4.13 -16.82 3.92
N VAL A 628 -4.65 -16.67 2.69
CA VAL A 628 -5.24 -17.76 1.92
C VAL A 628 -4.32 -18.20 0.79
N ALA A 629 -4.19 -19.49 0.57
CA ALA A 629 -3.45 -20.11 -0.52
C ALA A 629 -4.41 -20.56 -1.61
N ILE A 630 -4.25 -20.05 -2.83
CA ILE A 630 -5.14 -20.27 -3.97
C ILE A 630 -4.42 -21.11 -5.01
N LYS A 631 -5.06 -22.17 -5.50
CA LYS A 631 -4.52 -23.10 -6.50
C LYS A 631 -5.54 -23.40 -7.58
N ARG A 632 -5.04 -23.75 -8.75
CA ARG A 632 -5.87 -24.38 -9.78
C ARG A 632 -6.07 -25.86 -9.50
N ALA A 633 -7.28 -26.36 -9.72
CA ALA A 633 -7.62 -27.77 -9.54
C ALA A 633 -6.84 -28.71 -10.49
N ASP A 634 -6.43 -28.21 -11.67
CA ASP A 634 -5.60 -28.93 -12.64
C ASP A 634 -4.09 -28.80 -12.36
N ASN A 635 -3.72 -28.12 -11.27
CA ASN A 635 -2.35 -27.86 -10.85
C ASN A 635 -1.51 -27.09 -11.89
N ALA A 636 -2.13 -26.29 -12.76
CA ALA A 636 -1.43 -25.39 -13.67
C ALA A 636 -0.95 -24.12 -12.93
N LEU A 637 -0.19 -23.28 -13.63
CA LEU A 637 0.34 -22.02 -13.08
C LEU A 637 -0.79 -21.03 -12.74
N VAL A 638 -0.55 -20.22 -11.73
CA VAL A 638 -1.44 -19.15 -11.22
C VAL A 638 -0.71 -17.79 -11.26
N GLY A 639 0.10 -17.50 -12.24
CA GLY A 639 0.81 -16.23 -12.33
C GLY A 639 2.22 -16.32 -12.91
#